data_5cf0f2df9e797062281b3546a9f2e6ae
#
_entry.id   5cf0f2df9e797062281b3546a9f2e6ae
#
_cell.length_a   1.000
_cell.length_b   1.000
_cell.length_c   1.000
_cell.angle_alpha   90.00
_cell.angle_beta   90.00
_cell.angle_gamma   90.00
#
_symmetry.space_group_name_H-M   'P 1'
#
loop_
_entity.id
_entity.type
_entity.pdbx_description
1 polymer ?
#
loop_
_entity_poly.entity_id
_entity_poly.type
_entity_poly.pdbx_seq_one_letter_code
_entity_poly.pdbx_strand_id
1 'polypeptide(L)'
;MTMSSFSWASTVKEDVLCALDSLQPAQANVGAYKVESVTINKNKKEVVVKCNDMVGYHSVDSLSLAEMKKSVLAALKGDYSDYKVTIYGGKHNLDNFLTVSYDQICGPTEKHRFITPIDGVEAPSGLDGNNIAMWQSHGWYFEPKLNRWEWQRARIFETVEDLYTQSYVLPFLMPMLENAGAYVMSPRERDINTNEVIVDQDGGFAQEFYKETSGKESWSDASVKGFAYSKAVLENGDNPFVEGKVRMVNAVKAGENVSVATWSPELPQAGKYAVYVSYASLPNSAPDALYRIYSREGVKEFKVNQQMGGGTWIYLGHFAFDKSGEGKPVIELQNTSSVEGAVITADAVKVGGGYGNVARKVKEGGEPGINYEYVKSEYPRFTEAARYWMQWAGVPDSIYTPSNNVNDYTDDYKARGAWVNYLAGGSSMLPNYKGLNIPIDLSLAFHTDAGTTMNDSIIGTLSIYYSDNGGKYANGTPRYASRMLTDSIATNIVDDIRASYEPRWTRRAMWDKTYYEARVPQVPALLLELLSHQNFADMKYGLDPSFRFTVSRSIYKGMLEFIANRDNRPYVVQPLPINSFAINKKEEGKYRLSWQATEDKQESTAMPSYYIVEERIGNGEFKKIAKVDVAEYIAEISDDNIHSYRIIAANAGGVSFPSEVLALCDKGKDAKTVTIVNGFTRVSAPDWFDAGDIAGFNDRKDHGVPYLYDISYIGEQTEFRRNIPWMDDDAAGFGASRANYETKVIAGNTFDYVYSHGVSIAEAGYSFVSSSADAFSNATDKPEIVDLILGKQKEIKVGTGTYGTKYKTFPTALQNRLRTLAKGGTDMFVSGAYVATDLWDNAMSSKATLDADQKFAAEVLGYKWRTGQASITGEAYHVQSRFSEFNNGKYRFNNELNDTCYVVESPDSFYPADDKKGATIMRYAENNLIGGIASDNGTHQTVVIGFPFETITDQSQRNHLMKSTLDFFKNHASGKANVKSSNTTTKKKK
;
A
#
# COMPACT_ATOMS: atom_id res chain seq x y z
N MET A 1 -69.62 7.63 27.60
CA MET A 1 -68.90 7.22 26.39
C MET A 1 -67.65 6.48 26.84
N THR A 2 -67.70 5.16 26.84
CA THR A 2 -66.57 4.24 27.17
C THR A 2 -65.73 4.09 25.93
N MET A 3 -64.50 4.62 25.98
CA MET A 3 -63.52 4.33 24.93
C MET A 3 -63.09 2.88 25.08
N SER A 4 -63.50 2.00 24.19
CA SER A 4 -62.99 0.68 24.05
C SER A 4 -61.63 0.75 23.38
N SER A 5 -60.56 0.46 24.15
CA SER A 5 -59.23 0.23 23.64
C SER A 5 -59.24 -1.07 22.84
N PHE A 6 -59.20 -0.99 21.51
CA PHE A 6 -58.90 -2.14 20.67
C PHE A 6 -57.40 -2.44 20.83
N SER A 7 -57.03 -3.42 21.67
CA SER A 7 -55.73 -4.05 21.60
C SER A 7 -55.74 -4.98 20.39
N TRP A 8 -55.03 -4.65 19.34
CA TRP A 8 -54.74 -5.56 18.25
C TRP A 8 -53.84 -6.67 18.81
N ALA A 9 -54.31 -7.89 18.91
CA ALA A 9 -53.47 -9.03 19.22
C ALA A 9 -52.51 -9.24 18.06
N SER A 10 -51.20 -9.04 18.29
CA SER A 10 -50.16 -9.31 17.29
C SER A 10 -50.16 -10.76 16.84
N THR A 11 -49.94 -11.00 15.56
CA THR A 11 -49.80 -12.37 15.06
C THR A 11 -48.45 -12.96 15.48
N VAL A 12 -48.34 -14.28 15.55
CA VAL A 12 -47.06 -14.97 15.86
C VAL A 12 -45.92 -14.54 14.93
N LYS A 13 -46.27 -14.22 13.68
CA LYS A 13 -45.30 -13.70 12.73
C LYS A 13 -44.79 -12.30 13.11
N GLU A 14 -45.67 -11.43 13.58
CA GLU A 14 -45.33 -10.07 14.01
C GLU A 14 -44.48 -10.09 15.29
N ASP A 15 -44.83 -10.98 16.25
CA ASP A 15 -44.07 -11.15 17.48
C ASP A 15 -42.64 -11.65 17.19
N VAL A 16 -42.47 -12.64 16.29
CA VAL A 16 -41.18 -13.16 15.85
C VAL A 16 -40.41 -12.12 15.02
N LEU A 17 -41.09 -11.38 14.16
CA LEU A 17 -40.46 -10.32 13.39
C LEU A 17 -39.89 -9.22 14.30
N CYS A 18 -40.70 -8.78 15.28
CA CYS A 18 -40.24 -7.77 16.25
C CYS A 18 -39.02 -8.25 17.05
N ALA A 19 -38.98 -9.55 17.43
CA ALA A 19 -37.83 -10.13 18.12
C ALA A 19 -36.56 -10.16 17.25
N LEU A 20 -36.71 -10.51 15.96
CA LEU A 20 -35.57 -10.53 15.04
C LEU A 20 -35.10 -9.12 14.65
N ASP A 21 -36.04 -8.18 14.43
CA ASP A 21 -35.73 -6.78 14.12
C ASP A 21 -34.94 -6.11 15.25
N SER A 22 -35.24 -6.44 16.51
CA SER A 22 -34.52 -5.90 17.67
C SER A 22 -33.04 -6.32 17.73
N LEU A 23 -32.66 -7.37 16.99
CA LEU A 23 -31.29 -7.89 16.89
C LEU A 23 -30.57 -7.41 15.65
N GLN A 24 -31.19 -6.57 14.80
CA GLN A 24 -30.49 -6.01 13.64
C GLN A 24 -29.31 -5.15 14.10
N PRO A 25 -28.10 -5.37 13.52
CA PRO A 25 -26.96 -4.51 13.82
C PRO A 25 -27.27 -3.06 13.47
N ALA A 26 -26.92 -2.13 14.35
CA ALA A 26 -27.04 -0.72 14.07
C ALA A 26 -26.25 -0.34 12.80
N GLN A 27 -26.82 0.59 11.99
CA GLN A 27 -26.18 1.09 10.77
C GLN A 27 -25.93 0.03 9.68
N ALA A 28 -26.62 -1.08 9.69
CA ALA A 28 -26.62 -2.03 8.59
C ALA A 28 -27.70 -1.63 7.56
N ASN A 29 -27.31 -1.57 6.29
CA ASN A 29 -28.23 -1.26 5.19
C ASN A 29 -28.52 -2.51 4.36
N VAL A 30 -29.26 -3.44 4.92
CA VAL A 30 -29.62 -4.71 4.25
C VAL A 30 -31.07 -4.80 3.83
N GLY A 31 -31.90 -3.85 4.23
CA GLY A 31 -33.35 -3.83 4.00
C GLY A 31 -34.16 -4.45 5.14
N ALA A 32 -35.50 -4.28 5.07
CA ALA A 32 -36.39 -4.71 6.12
C ALA A 32 -36.55 -6.23 6.18
N TYR A 33 -36.49 -6.79 7.36
CA TYR A 33 -36.83 -8.21 7.60
C TYR A 33 -38.31 -8.47 7.32
N LYS A 34 -38.62 -9.67 6.87
CA LYS A 34 -39.98 -10.19 6.74
C LYS A 34 -40.00 -11.64 7.23
N VAL A 35 -40.96 -11.96 8.11
CA VAL A 35 -41.23 -13.34 8.50
C VAL A 35 -42.34 -13.88 7.59
N GLU A 36 -41.99 -14.80 6.71
CA GLU A 36 -42.90 -15.39 5.74
C GLU A 36 -43.80 -16.44 6.40
N SER A 37 -43.21 -17.29 7.25
CA SER A 37 -43.93 -18.30 7.99
C SER A 37 -43.24 -18.70 9.30
N VAL A 38 -44.03 -19.05 10.30
CA VAL A 38 -43.60 -19.72 11.54
C VAL A 38 -44.38 -21.03 11.64
N THR A 39 -43.68 -22.14 11.64
CA THR A 39 -44.27 -23.48 11.73
C THR A 39 -43.80 -24.15 13.01
N ILE A 40 -44.77 -24.58 13.85
CA ILE A 40 -44.47 -25.24 15.13
C ILE A 40 -44.92 -26.72 15.02
N ASN A 41 -43.99 -27.64 15.10
CA ASN A 41 -44.22 -29.07 15.11
C ASN A 41 -44.13 -29.61 16.56
N LYS A 42 -45.25 -29.78 17.20
CA LYS A 42 -45.34 -30.24 18.60
C LYS A 42 -44.81 -31.66 18.78
N ASN A 43 -44.97 -32.55 17.77
CA ASN A 43 -44.54 -33.93 17.88
C ASN A 43 -43.03 -34.08 17.81
N LYS A 44 -42.35 -33.22 17.03
CA LYS A 44 -40.88 -33.22 16.89
C LYS A 44 -40.21 -32.21 17.78
N LYS A 45 -40.96 -31.39 18.50
CA LYS A 45 -40.47 -30.22 19.26
C LYS A 45 -39.59 -29.31 18.41
N GLU A 46 -40.10 -28.91 17.25
CA GLU A 46 -39.35 -28.08 16.30
C GLU A 46 -40.16 -26.81 15.96
N VAL A 47 -39.43 -25.68 15.85
CA VAL A 47 -39.91 -24.41 15.34
C VAL A 47 -39.12 -24.07 14.08
N VAL A 48 -39.80 -23.88 12.96
CA VAL A 48 -39.19 -23.46 11.70
C VAL A 48 -39.71 -22.06 11.36
N VAL A 49 -38.76 -21.11 11.27
CA VAL A 49 -39.04 -19.73 10.87
C VAL A 49 -38.46 -19.52 9.47
N LYS A 50 -39.29 -19.10 8.54
CA LYS A 50 -38.85 -18.68 7.20
C LYS A 50 -38.97 -17.18 7.10
N CYS A 51 -37.83 -16.55 6.77
CA CYS A 51 -37.68 -15.11 6.56
C CYS A 51 -37.28 -14.85 5.11
N ASN A 52 -37.34 -13.59 4.70
CA ASN A 52 -36.76 -13.16 3.42
C ASN A 52 -35.22 -13.24 3.48
N ASP A 53 -34.53 -13.05 2.34
CA ASP A 53 -33.08 -13.14 2.22
C ASP A 53 -32.33 -12.16 3.15
N MET A 54 -32.98 -11.05 3.51
CA MET A 54 -32.37 -9.96 4.29
C MET A 54 -31.81 -10.44 5.63
N VAL A 55 -32.42 -11.41 6.28
CA VAL A 55 -31.92 -12.01 7.54
C VAL A 55 -30.58 -12.71 7.36
N GLY A 56 -30.31 -13.27 6.18
CA GLY A 56 -29.04 -13.92 5.85
C GLY A 56 -27.94 -12.98 5.33
N TYR A 57 -28.25 -11.70 5.09
CA TYR A 57 -27.30 -10.74 4.54
C TYR A 57 -26.38 -10.10 5.59
N HIS A 58 -26.70 -10.28 6.87
CA HIS A 58 -25.85 -9.87 7.99
C HIS A 58 -24.78 -10.91 8.33
N SER A 59 -23.81 -10.52 9.14
CA SER A 59 -22.93 -11.45 9.81
C SER A 59 -23.74 -12.40 10.70
N VAL A 60 -23.43 -13.68 10.63
CA VAL A 60 -24.07 -14.72 11.45
C VAL A 60 -22.97 -15.63 11.99
N ASP A 61 -22.68 -15.49 13.26
CA ASP A 61 -21.80 -16.38 14.02
C ASP A 61 -22.62 -17.28 14.96
N SER A 62 -21.92 -18.13 15.72
CA SER A 62 -22.57 -19.06 16.65
C SER A 62 -23.32 -18.35 17.77
N LEU A 63 -22.84 -17.22 18.25
CA LEU A 63 -23.45 -16.46 19.35
C LEU A 63 -24.69 -15.72 18.86
N SER A 64 -24.60 -14.97 17.78
CA SER A 64 -25.72 -14.24 17.18
C SER A 64 -26.85 -15.18 16.75
N LEU A 65 -26.53 -16.32 16.15
CA LEU A 65 -27.53 -17.32 15.77
C LEU A 65 -28.21 -17.95 17.00
N ALA A 66 -27.47 -18.23 18.06
CA ALA A 66 -28.03 -18.73 19.32
C ALA A 66 -28.97 -17.70 19.96
N GLU A 67 -28.60 -16.42 19.93
CA GLU A 67 -29.45 -15.32 20.43
C GLU A 67 -30.71 -15.14 19.58
N MET A 68 -30.60 -15.18 18.25
CA MET A 68 -31.76 -15.16 17.34
C MET A 68 -32.72 -16.32 17.67
N LYS A 69 -32.23 -17.54 17.83
CA LYS A 69 -33.06 -18.71 18.17
C LYS A 69 -33.74 -18.55 19.53
N LYS A 70 -33.01 -18.05 20.54
CA LYS A 70 -33.54 -17.75 21.86
C LYS A 70 -34.63 -16.69 21.82
N SER A 71 -34.43 -15.63 21.06
CA SER A 71 -35.39 -14.53 20.91
C SER A 71 -36.66 -15.00 20.18
N VAL A 72 -36.50 -15.87 19.18
CA VAL A 72 -37.68 -16.52 18.52
C VAL A 72 -38.48 -17.32 19.53
N LEU A 73 -37.85 -18.16 20.38
CA LEU A 73 -38.59 -18.94 21.38
C LEU A 73 -39.28 -18.05 22.42
N ALA A 74 -38.62 -16.96 22.83
CA ALA A 74 -39.18 -16.00 23.78
C ALA A 74 -40.40 -15.24 23.20
N ALA A 75 -40.46 -15.02 21.89
CA ALA A 75 -41.58 -14.36 21.21
C ALA A 75 -42.81 -15.27 21.07
N LEU A 76 -42.67 -16.59 21.23
CA LEU A 76 -43.76 -17.54 21.14
C LEU A 76 -44.60 -17.58 22.44
N LYS A 77 -45.90 -17.52 22.30
CA LYS A 77 -46.84 -17.63 23.45
C LYS A 77 -47.03 -19.12 23.84
N GLY A 78 -46.28 -19.60 24.86
CA GLY A 78 -46.34 -20.97 25.33
C GLY A 78 -44.99 -21.45 25.87
N ASP A 79 -44.91 -22.66 26.36
CA ASP A 79 -43.68 -23.30 26.80
C ASP A 79 -43.04 -24.05 25.62
N TYR A 80 -42.10 -23.41 25.01
CA TYR A 80 -41.33 -23.92 23.87
C TYR A 80 -39.81 -23.96 24.18
N SER A 81 -39.40 -23.85 25.42
CA SER A 81 -38.00 -23.77 25.85
C SER A 81 -37.13 -24.94 25.40
N ASP A 82 -37.75 -26.11 25.23
CA ASP A 82 -37.09 -27.34 24.79
C ASP A 82 -37.20 -27.63 23.28
N TYR A 83 -37.74 -26.66 22.50
CA TYR A 83 -37.88 -26.85 21.06
C TYR A 83 -36.61 -26.41 20.31
N LYS A 84 -36.26 -27.22 19.30
CA LYS A 84 -35.20 -26.87 18.33
C LYS A 84 -35.71 -25.82 17.37
N VAL A 85 -35.00 -24.71 17.25
CA VAL A 85 -35.33 -23.63 16.29
C VAL A 85 -34.42 -23.73 15.07
N THR A 86 -35.04 -23.66 13.90
CA THR A 86 -34.34 -23.51 12.61
C THR A 86 -34.85 -22.24 11.93
N ILE A 87 -33.92 -21.36 11.56
CA ILE A 87 -34.22 -20.08 10.90
C ILE A 87 -33.70 -20.14 9.47
N TYR A 88 -34.55 -19.79 8.51
CA TYR A 88 -34.21 -19.66 7.10
C TYR A 88 -34.20 -18.18 6.71
N GLY A 89 -33.11 -17.70 6.06
CA GLY A 89 -33.06 -16.47 5.30
C GLY A 89 -33.20 -16.82 3.81
N GLY A 90 -34.36 -16.54 3.22
CA GLY A 90 -34.69 -17.03 1.88
C GLY A 90 -34.63 -18.55 1.78
N LYS A 91 -33.74 -19.07 0.95
CA LYS A 91 -33.52 -20.51 0.75
C LYS A 91 -32.53 -21.13 1.75
N HIS A 92 -31.79 -20.32 2.48
CA HIS A 92 -30.64 -20.75 3.26
C HIS A 92 -31.01 -21.00 4.73
N ASN A 93 -30.75 -22.20 5.23
CA ASN A 93 -30.74 -22.45 6.66
C ASN A 93 -29.52 -21.76 7.27
N LEU A 94 -29.75 -20.86 8.24
CA LEU A 94 -28.67 -20.08 8.86
C LEU A 94 -27.66 -20.93 9.60
N ASP A 95 -28.03 -22.14 10.07
CA ASP A 95 -27.08 -23.09 10.66
C ASP A 95 -25.96 -23.51 9.68
N ASN A 96 -26.23 -23.47 8.38
CA ASN A 96 -25.25 -23.81 7.34
C ASN A 96 -24.19 -22.71 7.14
N PHE A 97 -24.43 -21.52 7.70
CA PHE A 97 -23.45 -20.43 7.65
C PHE A 97 -22.33 -20.58 8.65
N LEU A 98 -22.54 -21.43 9.66
CA LEU A 98 -21.53 -21.72 10.66
C LEU A 98 -20.48 -22.68 10.08
N THR A 99 -19.23 -22.43 10.41
CA THR A 99 -18.09 -23.13 9.85
C THR A 99 -18.04 -24.61 10.13
N VAL A 100 -17.77 -25.41 9.12
CA VAL A 100 -17.15 -26.73 9.28
C VAL A 100 -15.69 -26.58 8.87
N SER A 101 -14.74 -26.95 9.72
CA SER A 101 -13.32 -26.84 9.40
C SER A 101 -12.95 -27.74 8.21
N TYR A 102 -11.96 -27.28 7.44
CA TYR A 102 -11.51 -28.00 6.23
C TYR A 102 -11.01 -29.41 6.53
N ASP A 103 -10.32 -29.59 7.66
CA ASP A 103 -9.83 -30.89 8.14
C ASP A 103 -10.95 -31.91 8.33
N GLN A 104 -12.14 -31.47 8.72
CA GLN A 104 -13.31 -32.32 8.90
C GLN A 104 -13.92 -32.73 7.56
N ILE A 105 -13.68 -31.98 6.49
CA ILE A 105 -14.28 -32.21 5.16
C ILE A 105 -13.32 -32.96 4.24
N CYS A 106 -12.04 -32.53 4.18
CA CYS A 106 -11.05 -33.00 3.19
C CYS A 106 -9.88 -33.78 3.85
N GLY A 107 -9.81 -33.84 5.18
CA GLY A 107 -8.63 -34.31 5.90
C GLY A 107 -7.45 -33.32 5.88
N PRO A 108 -6.37 -33.59 6.61
CA PRO A 108 -5.21 -32.72 6.62
C PRO A 108 -4.59 -32.64 5.23
N THR A 109 -4.52 -31.42 4.69
CA THR A 109 -3.85 -31.12 3.42
C THR A 109 -2.39 -30.80 3.68
N GLU A 110 -1.49 -31.58 3.07
CA GLU A 110 -0.07 -31.25 3.08
C GLU A 110 0.15 -29.95 2.28
N LYS A 111 0.71 -28.92 2.94
CA LYS A 111 0.98 -27.65 2.30
C LYS A 111 2.32 -27.71 1.56
N HIS A 112 2.27 -27.68 0.27
CA HIS A 112 3.45 -27.58 -0.58
C HIS A 112 3.69 -26.09 -0.92
N ARG A 113 4.74 -25.52 -0.36
CA ARG A 113 5.14 -24.14 -0.72
C ARG A 113 5.50 -24.07 -2.20
N PHE A 114 4.95 -23.07 -2.88
CA PHE A 114 5.25 -22.83 -4.29
C PHE A 114 6.62 -22.14 -4.43
N ILE A 115 6.79 -21.00 -3.75
CA ILE A 115 8.04 -20.24 -3.70
C ILE A 115 8.48 -20.11 -2.24
N THR A 116 9.75 -20.36 -1.97
CA THR A 116 10.33 -20.22 -0.63
C THR A 116 11.61 -19.38 -0.69
N PRO A 117 11.58 -18.10 -0.27
CA PRO A 117 12.79 -17.32 -0.06
C PRO A 117 13.65 -17.98 1.04
N ILE A 118 14.95 -18.19 0.78
CA ILE A 118 15.83 -18.87 1.76
C ILE A 118 16.10 -17.99 2.98
N ASP A 119 16.29 -16.69 2.76
CA ASP A 119 16.49 -15.70 3.84
C ASP A 119 15.18 -15.07 4.33
N GLY A 120 14.03 -15.62 3.94
CA GLY A 120 12.72 -15.13 4.31
C GLY A 120 12.44 -15.29 5.81
N VAL A 121 11.53 -14.47 6.29
CA VAL A 121 10.98 -14.61 7.65
C VAL A 121 9.88 -15.66 7.63
N GLU A 122 9.99 -16.68 8.49
CA GLU A 122 8.92 -17.64 8.66
C GLU A 122 7.73 -17.02 9.40
N ALA A 123 6.53 -17.28 8.91
CA ALA A 123 5.27 -16.80 9.49
C ALA A 123 4.34 -17.98 9.81
N PRO A 124 4.70 -18.86 10.75
CA PRO A 124 3.97 -20.12 11.00
C PRO A 124 2.54 -19.92 11.49
N SER A 125 2.24 -18.79 12.10
CA SER A 125 0.88 -18.38 12.51
C SER A 125 0.26 -17.35 11.56
N GLY A 126 0.94 -17.02 10.47
CA GLY A 126 0.48 -16.17 9.38
C GLY A 126 -0.14 -16.96 8.23
N LEU A 127 0.28 -16.63 7.02
CA LEU A 127 -0.21 -17.22 5.76
C LEU A 127 0.83 -18.13 5.08
N ASP A 128 1.81 -18.60 5.81
CA ASP A 128 2.91 -19.41 5.30
C ASP A 128 2.43 -20.65 4.52
N GLY A 129 2.89 -20.78 3.28
CA GLY A 129 2.51 -21.87 2.38
C GLY A 129 1.11 -21.74 1.75
N ASN A 130 0.43 -20.63 1.90
CA ASN A 130 -0.84 -20.34 1.24
C ASN A 130 -0.65 -19.62 -0.09
N ASN A 131 -1.50 -19.94 -1.08
CA ASN A 131 -1.51 -19.33 -2.40
C ASN A 131 -2.82 -18.57 -2.61
N ILE A 132 -2.73 -17.28 -2.92
CA ILE A 132 -3.88 -16.38 -3.06
C ILE A 132 -3.94 -15.85 -4.48
N ALA A 133 -5.09 -16.00 -5.14
CA ALA A 133 -5.38 -15.38 -6.42
C ALA A 133 -6.18 -14.10 -6.20
N MET A 134 -5.73 -12.96 -6.74
CA MET A 134 -6.45 -11.70 -6.58
C MET A 134 -6.22 -10.76 -7.74
N TRP A 135 -7.13 -9.81 -7.93
CA TRP A 135 -6.98 -8.76 -8.92
C TRP A 135 -7.64 -7.46 -8.46
N GLN A 136 -7.06 -6.41 -8.98
CA GLN A 136 -7.47 -5.02 -8.77
C GLN A 136 -8.41 -4.57 -9.89
N SER A 137 -9.72 -4.80 -9.73
CA SER A 137 -10.80 -4.37 -10.62
C SER A 137 -10.56 -4.70 -12.12
N HIS A 138 -10.72 -3.71 -12.96
CA HIS A 138 -10.60 -3.76 -14.41
C HIS A 138 -9.25 -3.21 -14.88
N GLY A 139 -9.16 -2.80 -16.14
CA GLY A 139 -8.00 -2.13 -16.70
C GLY A 139 -8.31 -1.60 -18.09
N TRP A 140 -7.32 -0.93 -18.68
CA TRP A 140 -7.38 -0.38 -20.03
C TRP A 140 -7.67 -1.48 -21.04
N TYR A 141 -8.75 -1.34 -21.82
CA TYR A 141 -9.20 -2.37 -22.76
C TYR A 141 -9.60 -1.78 -24.11
N PHE A 142 -9.66 -2.64 -25.12
CA PHE A 142 -10.14 -2.27 -26.46
C PHE A 142 -11.67 -2.43 -26.53
N GLU A 143 -12.37 -1.31 -26.81
CA GLU A 143 -13.82 -1.34 -27.07
C GLU A 143 -14.08 -1.51 -28.57
N PRO A 144 -14.50 -2.69 -29.01
CA PRO A 144 -14.62 -2.98 -30.44
C PRO A 144 -15.78 -2.24 -31.13
N LYS A 145 -16.75 -1.69 -30.37
CA LYS A 145 -17.82 -0.87 -30.95
C LYS A 145 -17.34 0.53 -31.29
N LEU A 146 -16.43 1.07 -30.48
CA LEU A 146 -15.87 2.40 -30.63
C LEU A 146 -14.53 2.39 -31.38
N ASN A 147 -13.98 1.19 -31.66
CA ASN A 147 -12.68 0.99 -32.29
C ASN A 147 -11.56 1.76 -31.58
N ARG A 148 -11.59 1.79 -30.24
CA ARG A 148 -10.58 2.50 -29.46
C ARG A 148 -10.26 1.75 -28.16
N TRP A 149 -9.10 2.03 -27.61
CA TRP A 149 -8.74 1.68 -26.26
C TRP A 149 -9.34 2.67 -25.28
N GLU A 150 -9.87 2.20 -24.15
CA GLU A 150 -10.48 3.06 -23.14
C GLU A 150 -10.47 2.40 -21.75
N TRP A 151 -10.75 3.20 -20.72
CA TRP A 151 -11.04 2.68 -19.38
C TRP A 151 -12.44 2.06 -19.34
N GLN A 152 -12.63 1.11 -18.43
CA GLN A 152 -13.95 0.54 -18.23
C GLN A 152 -14.87 1.43 -17.38
N ARG A 153 -14.34 2.50 -16.80
CA ARG A 153 -15.08 3.43 -15.93
C ARG A 153 -14.74 4.88 -16.22
N ALA A 154 -15.62 5.77 -15.73
CA ALA A 154 -15.47 7.20 -15.89
C ALA A 154 -14.30 7.78 -15.09
N ARG A 155 -13.68 8.84 -15.63
CA ARG A 155 -12.68 9.67 -14.97
C ARG A 155 -13.34 10.64 -14.01
N ILE A 156 -13.32 10.32 -12.70
CA ILE A 156 -14.06 11.06 -11.69
C ILE A 156 -13.28 11.15 -10.36
N PHE A 157 -13.34 12.30 -9.69
CA PHE A 157 -12.65 12.56 -8.43
C PHE A 157 -11.16 12.20 -8.48
N GLU A 158 -10.48 12.75 -9.53
CA GLU A 158 -9.02 12.68 -9.76
C GLU A 158 -8.47 11.29 -10.06
N THR A 159 -9.35 10.30 -10.27
CA THR A 159 -8.97 8.91 -10.53
C THR A 159 -9.92 8.22 -11.52
N VAL A 160 -9.65 6.95 -11.78
CA VAL A 160 -10.54 6.02 -12.46
C VAL A 160 -10.48 4.68 -11.73
N GLU A 161 -11.58 3.95 -11.59
CA GLU A 161 -11.62 2.70 -10.80
C GLU A 161 -10.51 1.73 -11.21
N ASP A 162 -10.24 1.65 -12.50
CA ASP A 162 -9.24 0.77 -13.14
C ASP A 162 -7.80 0.99 -12.60
N LEU A 163 -7.48 2.22 -12.17
CA LEU A 163 -6.22 2.58 -11.52
C LEU A 163 -6.37 2.72 -10.00
N TYR A 164 -7.53 3.20 -9.55
CA TYR A 164 -7.79 3.49 -8.15
C TYR A 164 -7.62 2.25 -7.26
N THR A 165 -8.16 1.12 -7.66
CA THR A 165 -8.06 -0.14 -6.90
C THR A 165 -6.61 -0.64 -6.80
N GLN A 166 -5.75 -0.33 -7.77
CA GLN A 166 -4.32 -0.66 -7.72
C GLN A 166 -3.60 0.04 -6.58
N SER A 167 -4.04 1.25 -6.18
CA SER A 167 -3.45 2.01 -5.09
C SER A 167 -3.70 1.42 -3.68
N TYR A 168 -4.59 0.44 -3.57
CA TYR A 168 -4.74 -0.41 -2.38
C TYR A 168 -3.91 -1.69 -2.51
N VAL A 169 -3.98 -2.32 -3.68
CA VAL A 169 -3.50 -3.68 -3.89
C VAL A 169 -1.98 -3.72 -4.00
N LEU A 170 -1.38 -2.89 -4.88
CA LEU A 170 0.06 -2.96 -5.15
C LEU A 170 0.93 -2.44 -4.00
N PRO A 171 0.66 -1.25 -3.39
CA PRO A 171 1.51 -0.74 -2.32
C PRO A 171 1.21 -1.33 -0.94
N PHE A 172 0.03 -1.92 -0.72
CA PHE A 172 -0.38 -2.33 0.62
C PHE A 172 -0.80 -3.80 0.71
N LEU A 173 -1.87 -4.23 0.01
CA LEU A 173 -2.49 -5.53 0.26
C LEU A 173 -1.58 -6.70 -0.14
N MET A 174 -1.03 -6.69 -1.37
CA MET A 174 -0.09 -7.74 -1.79
C MET A 174 1.14 -7.82 -0.86
N PRO A 175 1.84 -6.70 -0.55
CA PRO A 175 2.93 -6.74 0.41
C PRO A 175 2.55 -7.26 1.79
N MET A 176 1.35 -6.91 2.32
CA MET A 176 0.90 -7.44 3.62
C MET A 176 0.70 -8.96 3.60
N LEU A 177 0.10 -9.49 2.54
CA LEU A 177 -0.10 -10.92 2.37
C LEU A 177 1.23 -11.66 2.21
N GLU A 178 2.16 -11.11 1.43
CA GLU A 178 3.50 -11.66 1.22
C GLU A 178 4.37 -11.56 2.49
N ASN A 179 4.29 -10.46 3.24
CA ASN A 179 4.93 -10.30 4.55
C ASN A 179 4.41 -11.29 5.60
N ALA A 180 3.20 -11.80 5.43
CA ALA A 180 2.63 -12.87 6.25
C ALA A 180 2.93 -14.29 5.72
N GLY A 181 3.70 -14.42 4.62
CA GLY A 181 4.17 -15.70 4.06
C GLY A 181 3.33 -16.27 2.93
N ALA A 182 2.28 -15.58 2.45
CA ALA A 182 1.51 -16.02 1.29
C ALA A 182 2.28 -15.81 -0.02
N TYR A 183 1.99 -16.64 -1.02
CA TYR A 183 2.32 -16.37 -2.41
C TYR A 183 1.10 -15.78 -3.13
N VAL A 184 1.24 -14.55 -3.64
CA VAL A 184 0.11 -13.81 -4.24
C VAL A 184 0.24 -13.76 -5.75
N MET A 185 -0.81 -14.16 -6.46
CA MET A 185 -0.89 -14.19 -7.91
C MET A 185 -1.96 -13.21 -8.42
N SER A 186 -1.64 -12.50 -9.49
CA SER A 186 -2.56 -11.58 -10.16
C SER A 186 -2.55 -11.82 -11.68
N PRO A 187 -3.71 -11.75 -12.35
CA PRO A 187 -3.79 -11.79 -13.79
C PRO A 187 -3.52 -10.43 -14.45
N ARG A 188 -2.88 -9.51 -13.74
CA ARG A 188 -2.44 -8.19 -14.24
C ARG A 188 -0.98 -7.97 -13.84
N GLU A 189 -0.26 -7.19 -14.66
CA GLU A 189 1.13 -6.84 -14.34
C GLU A 189 1.18 -6.06 -13.02
N ARG A 190 2.10 -6.44 -12.14
CA ARG A 190 2.30 -5.81 -10.83
C ARG A 190 3.49 -4.85 -10.80
N ASP A 191 4.39 -4.93 -11.79
CA ASP A 191 5.50 -3.99 -11.92
C ASP A 191 5.06 -2.72 -12.65
N ILE A 192 5.21 -1.58 -11.98
CA ILE A 192 4.92 -0.26 -12.56
C ILE A 192 6.06 0.28 -13.41
N ASN A 193 7.21 -0.40 -13.46
CA ASN A 193 8.34 -0.01 -14.30
C ASN A 193 8.01 -0.26 -15.77
N THR A 194 8.18 0.77 -16.59
CA THR A 194 7.88 0.71 -18.02
C THR A 194 8.97 0.08 -18.87
N ASN A 195 10.14 -0.19 -18.29
CA ASN A 195 11.18 -0.97 -18.97
C ASN A 195 10.91 -2.46 -18.79
N GLU A 196 11.24 -3.24 -19.81
CA GLU A 196 11.18 -4.70 -19.81
C GLU A 196 12.34 -5.26 -20.60
N VAL A 197 13.04 -6.25 -20.04
CA VAL A 197 14.07 -7.02 -20.74
C VAL A 197 13.82 -8.49 -20.50
N ILE A 198 13.81 -9.26 -21.59
CA ILE A 198 13.63 -10.71 -21.55
C ILE A 198 14.89 -11.36 -22.12
N VAL A 199 15.37 -12.38 -21.44
CA VAL A 199 16.45 -13.25 -21.89
C VAL A 199 15.93 -14.67 -21.99
N ASP A 200 16.10 -15.26 -23.15
CA ASP A 200 15.65 -16.61 -23.47
C ASP A 200 16.74 -17.39 -24.22
N GLN A 201 16.75 -18.72 -24.13
CA GLN A 201 17.78 -19.55 -24.72
C GLN A 201 17.62 -19.76 -26.23
N ASP A 202 16.43 -19.61 -26.81
CA ASP A 202 16.16 -19.90 -28.22
C ASP A 202 15.24 -18.88 -28.94
N GLY A 203 14.82 -17.84 -28.25
CA GLY A 203 14.02 -16.76 -28.84
C GLY A 203 14.88 -15.66 -29.47
N GLY A 204 14.35 -14.96 -30.45
CA GLY A 204 15.07 -13.93 -31.21
C GLY A 204 15.57 -12.69 -30.44
N PHE A 205 15.32 -12.57 -29.14
CA PHE A 205 15.70 -11.42 -28.30
C PHE A 205 16.68 -11.84 -27.22
N ALA A 206 17.86 -11.21 -27.24
CA ALA A 206 18.90 -11.30 -26.18
C ALA A 206 19.36 -12.73 -25.83
N GLN A 207 19.31 -13.68 -26.78
CA GLN A 207 19.84 -15.04 -26.61
C GLN A 207 21.32 -15.09 -26.18
N GLU A 208 22.12 -14.14 -26.64
CA GLU A 208 23.54 -14.01 -26.29
C GLU A 208 23.82 -13.77 -24.80
N PHE A 209 22.80 -13.35 -24.05
CA PHE A 209 22.87 -13.14 -22.59
C PHE A 209 22.46 -14.38 -21.78
N TYR A 210 22.17 -15.50 -22.44
CA TYR A 210 21.96 -16.80 -21.80
C TYR A 210 23.22 -17.67 -21.91
N LYS A 211 23.55 -18.38 -20.84
CA LYS A 211 24.69 -19.32 -20.79
C LYS A 211 24.36 -20.53 -19.94
N GLU A 212 24.91 -21.68 -20.33
CA GLU A 212 24.90 -22.91 -19.55
C GLU A 212 26.32 -23.35 -19.17
N THR A 213 26.47 -23.83 -17.95
CA THR A 213 27.64 -24.60 -17.52
C THR A 213 27.18 -25.99 -17.07
N SER A 214 27.96 -27.02 -17.44
CA SER A 214 27.66 -28.41 -17.04
C SER A 214 28.61 -28.81 -15.91
N GLY A 215 28.00 -29.38 -14.86
CA GLY A 215 28.67 -30.02 -13.77
C GLY A 215 28.72 -31.54 -13.93
N LYS A 216 28.15 -32.28 -12.95
CA LYS A 216 27.98 -33.72 -12.98
C LYS A 216 26.99 -34.15 -14.09
N GLU A 217 25.92 -33.40 -14.24
CA GLU A 217 24.85 -33.61 -15.21
C GLU A 217 24.92 -32.53 -16.31
N SER A 218 24.49 -32.86 -17.53
CA SER A 218 24.53 -31.94 -18.68
C SER A 218 23.13 -31.47 -19.06
N TRP A 219 23.01 -30.24 -19.49
CA TRP A 219 21.79 -29.67 -20.04
C TRP A 219 21.43 -30.33 -21.37
N SER A 220 20.13 -30.48 -21.61
CA SER A 220 19.56 -31.00 -22.85
C SER A 220 18.20 -30.35 -23.15
N ASP A 221 17.70 -30.50 -24.37
CA ASP A 221 16.34 -30.03 -24.72
C ASP A 221 15.31 -30.95 -24.07
N ALA A 222 14.29 -30.35 -23.43
CA ALA A 222 13.09 -31.07 -23.02
C ALA A 222 12.17 -31.37 -24.23
N SER A 223 11.32 -32.39 -24.11
CA SER A 223 10.35 -32.75 -25.18
C SER A 223 9.08 -31.89 -25.21
N VAL A 224 9.04 -30.81 -24.42
CA VAL A 224 7.91 -29.89 -24.29
C VAL A 224 8.23 -28.53 -24.89
N LYS A 225 7.19 -27.75 -25.22
CA LYS A 225 7.33 -26.40 -25.70
C LYS A 225 7.54 -25.43 -24.52
N GLY A 226 8.22 -24.31 -24.79
CA GLY A 226 8.50 -23.22 -23.89
C GLY A 226 8.25 -21.86 -24.51
N PHE A 227 8.77 -20.86 -23.84
CA PHE A 227 8.71 -19.47 -24.26
C PHE A 227 9.62 -19.24 -25.48
N ALA A 228 9.15 -18.42 -26.43
CA ALA A 228 9.98 -17.72 -27.39
C ALA A 228 9.29 -16.42 -27.79
N TYR A 229 10.03 -15.33 -27.75
CA TYR A 229 9.51 -14.02 -28.11
C TYR A 229 9.89 -13.69 -29.56
N SER A 230 9.16 -14.31 -30.52
CA SER A 230 9.43 -14.16 -31.96
C SER A 230 8.77 -12.92 -32.58
N LYS A 231 7.75 -12.34 -31.91
CA LYS A 231 6.98 -11.20 -32.37
C LYS A 231 6.96 -10.09 -31.32
N ALA A 232 7.23 -8.84 -31.73
CA ALA A 232 7.12 -7.68 -30.88
C ALA A 232 5.66 -7.32 -30.52
N VAL A 233 4.70 -7.85 -31.27
CA VAL A 233 3.26 -7.60 -31.10
C VAL A 233 2.53 -8.94 -31.20
N LEU A 234 1.69 -9.23 -30.21
CA LEU A 234 0.86 -10.43 -30.18
C LEU A 234 -0.52 -10.12 -30.77
N GLU A 235 -0.95 -10.95 -31.69
CA GLU A 235 -2.28 -10.94 -32.28
C GLU A 235 -3.17 -12.02 -31.68
N ASN A 236 -4.44 -12.11 -32.13
CA ASN A 236 -5.36 -13.10 -31.61
C ASN A 236 -4.82 -14.53 -31.74
N GLY A 237 -4.79 -15.25 -30.63
CA GLY A 237 -4.34 -16.64 -30.56
C GLY A 237 -2.83 -16.84 -30.45
N ASP A 238 -2.02 -15.80 -30.58
CA ASP A 238 -0.59 -15.91 -30.33
C ASP A 238 -0.34 -16.24 -28.86
N ASN A 239 0.53 -17.21 -28.63
CA ASN A 239 0.96 -17.62 -27.28
C ASN A 239 2.47 -17.84 -27.29
N PRO A 240 3.27 -16.98 -26.66
CA PRO A 240 4.72 -17.08 -26.69
C PRO A 240 5.27 -18.34 -26.00
N PHE A 241 4.51 -18.96 -25.09
CA PHE A 241 4.93 -20.15 -24.32
C PHE A 241 4.77 -21.48 -25.05
N VAL A 242 4.36 -21.48 -26.31
CA VAL A 242 4.25 -22.69 -27.16
C VAL A 242 5.11 -22.59 -28.41
N GLU A 243 5.93 -21.57 -28.53
CA GLU A 243 6.76 -21.33 -29.72
C GLU A 243 8.20 -21.85 -29.55
N GLY A 244 8.74 -21.72 -28.30
CA GLY A 244 10.12 -22.05 -27.97
C GLY A 244 10.34 -23.48 -27.49
N LYS A 245 11.54 -23.70 -26.95
CA LYS A 245 12.00 -24.92 -26.32
C LYS A 245 12.22 -24.67 -24.83
N VAL A 246 12.35 -25.75 -24.09
CA VAL A 246 12.73 -25.73 -22.66
C VAL A 246 14.01 -26.53 -22.50
N ARG A 247 14.97 -26.05 -21.71
CA ARG A 247 16.16 -26.77 -21.30
C ARG A 247 15.86 -27.58 -20.05
N MET A 248 16.51 -28.77 -19.92
CA MET A 248 16.37 -29.60 -18.71
C MET A 248 17.70 -30.23 -18.31
N VAL A 249 17.80 -30.53 -17.02
CA VAL A 249 18.95 -31.22 -16.43
C VAL A 249 18.48 -32.05 -15.23
N ASN A 250 19.15 -33.17 -14.94
CA ASN A 250 18.87 -33.93 -13.74
C ASN A 250 19.45 -33.23 -12.51
N ALA A 251 18.71 -33.28 -11.41
CA ALA A 251 19.13 -32.68 -10.14
C ALA A 251 20.25 -33.50 -9.48
N VAL A 252 21.14 -32.78 -8.80
CA VAL A 252 22.20 -33.33 -7.94
C VAL A 252 21.98 -32.83 -6.50
N LYS A 253 22.63 -33.51 -5.55
CA LYS A 253 22.60 -33.09 -4.14
C LYS A 253 23.45 -31.83 -3.91
N ALA A 254 23.11 -31.08 -2.89
CA ALA A 254 23.91 -29.95 -2.44
C ALA A 254 25.35 -30.39 -2.13
N GLY A 255 26.35 -29.62 -2.60
CA GLY A 255 27.79 -29.92 -2.44
C GLY A 255 28.39 -30.72 -3.57
N GLU A 256 27.63 -31.25 -4.52
CA GLU A 256 28.14 -31.83 -5.75
C GLU A 256 28.52 -30.75 -6.80
N ASN A 257 29.19 -31.18 -7.90
CA ASN A 257 29.51 -30.30 -9.01
C ASN A 257 28.20 -29.96 -9.78
N VAL A 258 27.69 -28.73 -9.61
CA VAL A 258 26.37 -28.27 -10.12
C VAL A 258 26.46 -27.79 -11.56
N SER A 259 25.39 -28.00 -12.29
CA SER A 259 25.14 -27.38 -13.57
C SER A 259 24.29 -26.11 -13.37
N VAL A 260 24.61 -25.04 -14.09
CA VAL A 260 24.02 -23.74 -13.91
C VAL A 260 23.53 -23.20 -15.26
N ALA A 261 22.29 -22.73 -15.30
CA ALA A 261 21.77 -21.85 -16.34
C ALA A 261 21.81 -20.41 -15.82
N THR A 262 22.31 -19.49 -16.62
CA THR A 262 22.53 -18.07 -16.25
C THR A 262 21.90 -17.16 -17.28
N TRP A 263 21.08 -16.21 -16.83
CA TRP A 263 20.52 -15.11 -17.60
C TRP A 263 21.12 -13.79 -17.09
N SER A 264 21.58 -12.94 -18.01
CA SER A 264 22.23 -11.67 -17.70
C SER A 264 21.59 -10.53 -18.48
N PRO A 265 20.35 -10.12 -18.14
CA PRO A 265 19.64 -9.04 -18.85
C PRO A 265 20.42 -7.72 -18.83
N GLU A 266 20.44 -6.99 -19.96
CA GLU A 266 21.02 -5.64 -20.06
C GLU A 266 19.90 -4.60 -19.92
N LEU A 267 19.86 -3.92 -18.78
CA LEU A 267 18.83 -2.92 -18.50
C LEU A 267 19.14 -1.58 -19.17
N PRO A 268 18.11 -0.85 -19.66
CA PRO A 268 18.27 0.47 -20.25
C PRO A 268 18.71 1.53 -19.23
N GLN A 269 18.29 1.38 -17.97
CA GLN A 269 18.62 2.28 -16.85
C GLN A 269 18.66 1.53 -15.52
N ALA A 270 19.34 2.11 -14.53
CA ALA A 270 19.28 1.63 -13.15
C ALA A 270 17.86 1.86 -12.57
N GLY A 271 17.42 0.98 -11.67
CA GLY A 271 16.10 1.10 -11.03
C GLY A 271 15.69 -0.17 -10.30
N LYS A 272 14.46 -0.13 -9.80
CA LYS A 272 13.81 -1.27 -9.17
C LYS A 272 12.90 -1.97 -10.19
N TYR A 273 13.05 -3.28 -10.32
CA TYR A 273 12.38 -4.10 -11.33
C TYR A 273 11.84 -5.38 -10.71
N ALA A 274 10.66 -5.82 -11.15
CA ALA A 274 10.19 -7.17 -10.88
C ALA A 274 10.99 -8.19 -11.69
N VAL A 275 11.28 -9.34 -11.09
CA VAL A 275 11.89 -10.49 -11.76
C VAL A 275 10.89 -11.62 -11.85
N TYR A 276 10.71 -12.13 -13.07
CA TYR A 276 9.89 -13.28 -13.37
C TYR A 276 10.75 -14.36 -14.04
N VAL A 277 10.44 -15.61 -13.73
CA VAL A 277 11.06 -16.78 -14.36
C VAL A 277 9.98 -17.63 -15.02
N SER A 278 10.37 -18.39 -16.04
CA SER A 278 9.55 -19.45 -16.63
C SER A 278 10.28 -20.78 -16.66
N TYR A 279 9.54 -21.85 -16.66
CA TYR A 279 9.99 -23.25 -16.72
C TYR A 279 8.86 -24.16 -17.16
N ALA A 280 9.13 -25.43 -17.39
CA ALA A 280 8.10 -26.43 -17.63
C ALA A 280 7.88 -27.32 -16.39
N SER A 281 6.63 -27.62 -16.05
CA SER A 281 6.30 -28.65 -15.06
C SER A 281 6.21 -30.03 -15.73
N LEU A 282 7.10 -30.91 -15.34
CA LEU A 282 7.17 -32.30 -15.80
C LEU A 282 6.75 -33.25 -14.66
N PRO A 283 6.36 -34.51 -14.94
CA PRO A 283 5.92 -35.44 -13.90
C PRO A 283 6.94 -35.70 -12.80
N ASN A 284 8.24 -35.55 -13.09
CA ASN A 284 9.35 -35.73 -12.15
C ASN A 284 10.13 -34.44 -11.87
N SER A 285 9.48 -33.25 -12.04
CA SER A 285 10.10 -31.97 -11.70
C SER A 285 10.49 -31.87 -10.24
N ALA A 286 11.58 -31.13 -9.99
CA ALA A 286 12.09 -30.88 -8.64
C ALA A 286 11.11 -30.01 -7.82
N PRO A 287 10.89 -30.31 -6.52
CA PRO A 287 10.04 -29.50 -5.65
C PRO A 287 10.74 -28.24 -5.10
N ASP A 288 12.03 -28.05 -5.35
CA ASP A 288 12.86 -27.04 -4.71
C ASP A 288 14.05 -26.59 -5.56
N ALA A 289 13.81 -26.33 -6.85
CA ALA A 289 14.83 -25.81 -7.77
C ALA A 289 15.40 -24.47 -7.27
N LEU A 290 16.73 -24.33 -7.21
CA LEU A 290 17.41 -23.19 -6.59
C LEU A 290 17.68 -22.09 -7.60
N TYR A 291 16.95 -20.98 -7.47
CA TYR A 291 17.22 -19.72 -8.18
C TYR A 291 18.01 -18.75 -7.31
N ARG A 292 18.95 -18.04 -7.93
CA ARG A 292 19.77 -16.96 -7.33
C ARG A 292 19.61 -15.70 -8.15
N ILE A 293 19.32 -14.58 -7.48
CA ILE A 293 19.20 -13.26 -8.10
C ILE A 293 20.27 -12.37 -7.50
N TYR A 294 21.21 -11.93 -8.36
CA TYR A 294 22.25 -10.98 -8.01
C TYR A 294 21.75 -9.58 -8.33
N SER A 295 21.83 -8.68 -7.36
CA SER A 295 21.31 -7.30 -7.43
C SER A 295 22.17 -6.36 -6.58
N ARG A 296 21.85 -5.08 -6.52
CA ARG A 296 22.47 -4.12 -5.59
C ARG A 296 22.27 -4.49 -4.12
N GLU A 297 21.17 -5.18 -3.82
CA GLU A 297 20.87 -5.69 -2.47
C GLU A 297 21.74 -6.91 -2.08
N GLY A 298 22.55 -7.42 -3.01
CA GLY A 298 23.32 -8.65 -2.89
C GLY A 298 22.63 -9.83 -3.55
N VAL A 299 22.89 -11.05 -3.08
CA VAL A 299 22.31 -12.29 -3.62
C VAL A 299 21.06 -12.65 -2.82
N LYS A 300 19.95 -12.90 -3.53
CA LYS A 300 18.73 -13.46 -2.97
C LYS A 300 18.48 -14.84 -3.56
N GLU A 301 18.14 -15.79 -2.71
CA GLU A 301 17.96 -17.18 -3.09
C GLU A 301 16.53 -17.65 -2.86
N PHE A 302 15.98 -18.39 -3.85
CA PHE A 302 14.62 -18.90 -3.84
C PHE A 302 14.59 -20.38 -4.20
N LYS A 303 13.84 -21.16 -3.43
CA LYS A 303 13.44 -22.52 -3.84
C LYS A 303 12.10 -22.41 -4.56
N VAL A 304 12.07 -22.88 -5.79
CA VAL A 304 10.89 -22.88 -6.65
C VAL A 304 10.42 -24.32 -6.86
N ASN A 305 9.17 -24.59 -6.51
CA ASN A 305 8.55 -25.88 -6.75
C ASN A 305 8.11 -25.98 -8.22
N GLN A 306 8.95 -26.59 -9.07
CA GLN A 306 8.67 -26.75 -10.50
C GLN A 306 7.62 -27.82 -10.83
N GLN A 307 7.04 -28.50 -9.85
CA GLN A 307 5.92 -29.42 -10.03
C GLN A 307 4.61 -28.68 -10.34
N MET A 308 4.59 -27.37 -10.20
CA MET A 308 3.46 -26.48 -10.47
C MET A 308 3.91 -25.18 -11.14
N GLY A 309 3.01 -24.48 -11.79
CA GLY A 309 3.25 -23.14 -12.36
C GLY A 309 4.05 -23.13 -13.68
N GLY A 310 4.30 -24.27 -14.32
CA GLY A 310 5.05 -24.31 -15.59
C GLY A 310 4.31 -23.69 -16.76
N GLY A 311 5.06 -23.02 -17.65
CA GLY A 311 4.53 -22.43 -18.89
C GLY A 311 3.84 -21.08 -18.69
N THR A 312 4.28 -20.31 -17.71
CA THR A 312 3.83 -18.93 -17.43
C THR A 312 4.91 -18.13 -16.71
N TRP A 313 4.69 -16.81 -16.56
CA TRP A 313 5.57 -15.96 -15.77
C TRP A 313 5.32 -16.16 -14.27
N ILE A 314 6.38 -16.53 -13.55
CA ILE A 314 6.38 -16.73 -12.08
C ILE A 314 7.19 -15.62 -11.44
N TYR A 315 6.53 -14.81 -10.62
CA TYR A 315 7.13 -13.67 -9.92
C TYR A 315 8.00 -14.13 -8.76
N LEU A 316 9.24 -13.61 -8.66
CA LEU A 316 10.16 -13.90 -7.55
C LEU A 316 10.39 -12.71 -6.60
N GLY A 317 10.16 -11.49 -7.04
CA GLY A 317 10.38 -10.29 -6.21
C GLY A 317 10.69 -9.05 -7.04
N HIS A 318 10.79 -7.90 -6.33
CA HIS A 318 11.33 -6.66 -6.88
C HIS A 318 12.74 -6.45 -6.35
N PHE A 319 13.69 -6.12 -7.25
CA PHE A 319 15.10 -5.97 -6.92
C PHE A 319 15.66 -4.69 -7.52
N ALA A 320 16.57 -4.05 -6.79
CA ALA A 320 17.29 -2.88 -7.30
C ALA A 320 18.49 -3.32 -8.14
N PHE A 321 18.58 -2.82 -9.37
CA PHE A 321 19.65 -3.13 -10.31
C PHE A 321 20.35 -1.89 -10.83
N ASP A 322 21.65 -2.03 -11.10
CA ASP A 322 22.43 -1.08 -11.90
C ASP A 322 22.34 -1.44 -13.38
N LYS A 323 22.56 -0.46 -14.23
CA LYS A 323 22.68 -0.69 -15.68
C LYS A 323 23.93 -1.52 -16.02
N SER A 324 25.00 -1.40 -15.24
CA SER A 324 26.29 -2.05 -15.45
C SER A 324 27.05 -2.23 -14.12
N GLY A 325 28.10 -3.04 -14.12
CA GLY A 325 28.92 -3.28 -12.95
C GLY A 325 28.42 -4.43 -12.07
N GLU A 326 28.75 -4.41 -10.78
CA GLU A 326 28.40 -5.48 -9.85
C GLU A 326 26.92 -5.58 -9.53
N GLY A 327 26.19 -4.47 -9.56
CA GLY A 327 24.75 -4.41 -9.30
C GLY A 327 23.87 -4.70 -10.51
N LYS A 328 24.42 -5.08 -11.69
CA LYS A 328 23.62 -5.48 -12.84
C LYS A 328 22.87 -6.79 -12.58
N PRO A 329 21.70 -7.02 -13.21
CA PRO A 329 20.95 -8.25 -12.98
C PRO A 329 21.71 -9.48 -13.52
N VAL A 330 21.82 -10.49 -12.68
CA VAL A 330 22.23 -11.85 -13.06
C VAL A 330 21.29 -12.81 -12.34
N ILE A 331 20.63 -13.68 -13.07
CA ILE A 331 19.75 -14.70 -12.52
C ILE A 331 20.37 -16.07 -12.84
N GLU A 332 20.51 -16.91 -11.83
CA GLU A 332 21.03 -18.27 -11.97
C GLU A 332 19.99 -19.30 -11.53
N LEU A 333 19.95 -20.41 -12.23
CA LEU A 333 19.24 -21.62 -11.82
C LEU A 333 20.26 -22.74 -11.68
N GLN A 334 20.39 -23.29 -10.47
CA GLN A 334 21.27 -24.41 -10.17
C GLN A 334 20.48 -25.72 -10.18
N ASN A 335 21.12 -26.81 -10.65
CA ASN A 335 20.49 -28.13 -10.67
C ASN A 335 20.55 -28.84 -9.32
N THR A 336 20.44 -28.11 -8.20
CA THR A 336 20.37 -28.72 -6.86
C THR A 336 18.93 -28.93 -6.44
N SER A 337 18.64 -30.11 -5.87
CA SER A 337 17.35 -30.43 -5.24
C SER A 337 17.53 -31.38 -4.07
N SER A 338 16.54 -31.38 -3.14
CA SER A 338 16.42 -32.41 -2.09
C SER A 338 16.11 -33.79 -2.67
N VAL A 339 15.58 -33.86 -3.90
CA VAL A 339 15.23 -35.09 -4.61
C VAL A 339 16.26 -35.35 -5.72
N GLU A 340 17.21 -36.23 -5.46
CA GLU A 340 18.23 -36.63 -6.43
C GLU A 340 17.63 -37.27 -7.69
N GLY A 341 18.05 -36.82 -8.87
CA GLY A 341 17.55 -37.32 -10.14
C GLY A 341 16.19 -36.75 -10.56
N ALA A 342 15.58 -35.85 -9.76
CA ALA A 342 14.46 -35.06 -10.23
C ALA A 342 14.88 -34.18 -11.42
N VAL A 343 13.93 -33.76 -12.24
CA VAL A 343 14.24 -32.89 -13.39
C VAL A 343 14.07 -31.45 -13.01
N ILE A 344 15.07 -30.63 -13.33
CA ILE A 344 15.01 -29.16 -13.26
C ILE A 344 14.96 -28.63 -14.67
N THR A 345 14.04 -27.72 -14.93
CA THR A 345 13.83 -27.12 -16.24
C THR A 345 14.11 -25.61 -16.20
N ALA A 346 14.69 -25.10 -17.28
CA ALA A 346 15.01 -23.69 -17.50
C ALA A 346 14.37 -23.23 -18.82
N ASP A 347 13.82 -22.01 -18.80
CA ASP A 347 13.20 -21.36 -19.92
C ASP A 347 13.60 -19.88 -19.93
N ALA A 348 12.71 -18.92 -20.04
CA ALA A 348 13.02 -17.50 -20.09
C ALA A 348 13.01 -16.82 -18.71
N VAL A 349 13.68 -15.67 -18.65
CA VAL A 349 13.62 -14.70 -17.54
C VAL A 349 13.17 -13.35 -18.07
N LYS A 350 12.19 -12.75 -17.38
CA LYS A 350 11.67 -11.39 -17.64
C LYS A 350 12.03 -10.48 -16.47
N VAL A 351 12.58 -9.29 -16.76
CA VAL A 351 12.90 -8.25 -15.78
C VAL A 351 12.16 -6.97 -16.19
N GLY A 352 11.27 -6.52 -15.32
CA GLY A 352 10.44 -5.32 -15.52
C GLY A 352 9.04 -5.60 -16.05
N GLY A 353 8.18 -4.58 -15.99
CA GLY A 353 6.77 -4.62 -16.39
C GLY A 353 6.53 -4.39 -17.87
N GLY A 354 7.13 -3.32 -18.39
CA GLY A 354 7.05 -2.95 -19.80
C GLY A 354 5.73 -2.31 -20.22
N TYR A 355 5.57 -2.20 -21.54
CA TYR A 355 4.34 -1.72 -22.19
C TYR A 355 3.49 -2.88 -22.69
N GLY A 356 2.18 -2.63 -22.88
CA GLY A 356 1.27 -3.56 -23.53
C GLY A 356 1.75 -3.94 -24.93
N ASN A 357 1.74 -5.23 -25.24
CA ASN A 357 2.19 -5.76 -26.51
C ASN A 357 1.14 -6.59 -27.26
N VAL A 358 -0.08 -6.69 -26.73
CA VAL A 358 -1.22 -7.31 -27.38
C VAL A 358 -1.94 -6.27 -28.22
N ALA A 359 -2.10 -6.55 -29.52
CA ALA A 359 -2.79 -5.67 -30.45
C ALA A 359 -4.20 -6.19 -30.79
N ARG A 360 -5.11 -5.26 -30.99
CA ARG A 360 -6.49 -5.53 -31.37
C ARG A 360 -6.77 -4.99 -32.78
N LYS A 361 -7.48 -5.77 -33.59
CA LYS A 361 -7.82 -5.36 -34.94
C LYS A 361 -9.05 -4.48 -34.95
N VAL A 362 -8.91 -3.29 -35.49
CA VAL A 362 -10.02 -2.38 -35.75
C VAL A 362 -10.97 -2.97 -36.79
N LYS A 363 -12.30 -2.93 -36.52
CA LYS A 363 -13.28 -3.45 -37.46
C LYS A 363 -13.29 -2.68 -38.76
N GLU A 364 -13.29 -3.38 -39.90
CA GLU A 364 -13.51 -2.80 -41.22
C GLU A 364 -14.95 -2.26 -41.34
N GLY A 365 -15.10 -1.09 -41.95
CA GLY A 365 -16.41 -0.45 -42.15
C GLY A 365 -16.69 0.76 -41.27
N GLY A 366 -15.70 1.24 -40.54
CA GLY A 366 -15.73 2.52 -39.84
C GLY A 366 -15.58 3.72 -40.78
N GLU A 367 -15.52 4.92 -40.18
CA GLU A 367 -15.47 6.17 -40.92
C GLU A 367 -14.23 6.30 -41.82
N PRO A 368 -14.29 7.08 -42.93
CA PRO A 368 -13.16 7.32 -43.80
C PRO A 368 -11.97 7.95 -43.06
N GLY A 369 -10.79 7.34 -43.19
CA GLY A 369 -9.54 7.81 -42.56
C GLY A 369 -9.08 6.99 -41.34
N ILE A 370 -9.82 5.98 -40.92
CA ILE A 370 -9.38 5.04 -39.87
C ILE A 370 -8.44 4.00 -40.53
N ASN A 371 -7.27 3.85 -39.91
CA ASN A 371 -6.34 2.77 -40.26
C ASN A 371 -6.86 1.46 -39.65
N TYR A 372 -7.18 0.48 -40.48
CA TYR A 372 -7.68 -0.84 -40.07
C TYR A 372 -6.55 -1.82 -39.73
N GLU A 373 -5.46 -1.30 -39.22
CA GLU A 373 -4.35 -2.10 -38.72
C GLU A 373 -4.57 -2.57 -37.29
N TYR A 374 -3.76 -3.51 -36.86
CA TYR A 374 -3.71 -3.90 -35.45
C TYR A 374 -3.13 -2.77 -34.61
N VAL A 375 -3.82 -2.39 -33.54
CA VAL A 375 -3.43 -1.30 -32.63
C VAL A 375 -3.19 -1.82 -31.21
N LYS A 376 -2.05 -1.43 -30.64
CA LYS A 376 -1.72 -1.67 -29.23
C LYS A 376 -2.32 -0.62 -28.34
N SER A 377 -2.35 -0.87 -27.03
CA SER A 377 -2.80 0.10 -26.03
C SER A 377 -1.93 1.35 -25.93
N GLU A 378 -0.65 1.23 -26.25
CA GLU A 378 0.40 2.25 -26.04
C GLU A 378 0.60 2.68 -24.56
N TYR A 379 -0.03 1.98 -23.63
CA TYR A 379 0.04 2.21 -22.20
C TYR A 379 0.93 1.18 -21.49
N PRO A 380 1.47 1.52 -20.31
CA PRO A 380 2.21 0.57 -19.48
C PRO A 380 1.36 -0.66 -19.17
N ARG A 381 1.98 -1.85 -19.18
CA ARG A 381 1.26 -3.12 -19.02
C ARG A 381 0.49 -3.21 -17.69
N PHE A 382 0.97 -2.59 -16.62
CA PHE A 382 0.27 -2.60 -15.34
C PHE A 382 -1.12 -1.94 -15.42
N THR A 383 -1.38 -1.09 -16.42
CA THR A 383 -2.67 -0.43 -16.59
C THR A 383 -3.66 -1.27 -17.39
N GLU A 384 -3.18 -2.25 -18.16
CA GLU A 384 -4.03 -3.05 -19.05
C GLU A 384 -4.92 -4.04 -18.30
N ALA A 385 -6.05 -4.35 -18.91
CA ALA A 385 -6.98 -5.36 -18.42
C ALA A 385 -6.37 -6.77 -18.40
N ALA A 386 -6.91 -7.61 -17.54
CA ALA A 386 -6.36 -8.93 -17.23
C ALA A 386 -6.22 -9.85 -18.46
N ARG A 387 -7.15 -9.80 -19.41
CA ARG A 387 -7.10 -10.64 -20.60
C ARG A 387 -5.81 -10.48 -21.42
N TYR A 388 -5.23 -9.27 -21.48
CA TYR A 388 -4.01 -9.01 -22.28
C TYR A 388 -2.78 -9.54 -21.56
N TRP A 389 -2.71 -9.37 -20.26
CA TRP A 389 -1.66 -9.97 -19.45
C TRP A 389 -1.70 -11.49 -19.52
N MET A 390 -2.90 -12.11 -19.46
CA MET A 390 -3.05 -13.56 -19.57
C MET A 390 -2.51 -14.10 -20.91
N GLN A 391 -2.76 -13.42 -22.02
CA GLN A 391 -2.20 -13.80 -23.30
C GLN A 391 -0.67 -13.70 -23.28
N TRP A 392 -0.15 -12.58 -22.79
CA TRP A 392 1.29 -12.36 -22.62
C TRP A 392 1.95 -13.39 -21.69
N ALA A 393 1.24 -13.83 -20.66
CA ALA A 393 1.71 -14.83 -19.70
C ALA A 393 1.45 -16.28 -20.11
N GLY A 394 1.09 -16.56 -21.35
CA GLY A 394 0.98 -17.92 -21.86
C GLY A 394 -0.28 -18.70 -21.46
N VAL A 395 -1.25 -18.03 -20.85
CA VAL A 395 -2.54 -18.65 -20.53
C VAL A 395 -3.24 -19.09 -21.84
N PRO A 396 -3.86 -20.27 -21.92
CA PRO A 396 -4.58 -20.70 -23.12
C PRO A 396 -5.68 -19.72 -23.53
N ASP A 397 -5.84 -19.48 -24.82
CA ASP A 397 -6.81 -18.53 -25.38
C ASP A 397 -8.26 -18.85 -24.96
N SER A 398 -8.62 -20.11 -24.83
CA SER A 398 -9.92 -20.54 -24.32
C SER A 398 -10.28 -20.01 -22.92
N ILE A 399 -9.30 -19.56 -22.14
CA ILE A 399 -9.50 -18.96 -20.82
C ILE A 399 -9.80 -17.47 -20.94
N TYR A 400 -9.03 -16.72 -21.74
CA TYR A 400 -9.13 -15.26 -21.82
C TYR A 400 -9.98 -14.75 -23.02
N THR A 401 -10.52 -15.64 -23.86
CA THR A 401 -11.38 -15.29 -25.01
C THR A 401 -12.75 -15.99 -24.98
N PRO A 402 -13.48 -15.98 -23.88
CA PRO A 402 -14.78 -16.66 -23.82
C PRO A 402 -15.83 -16.11 -24.79
N SER A 403 -15.66 -14.92 -25.38
CA SER A 403 -16.45 -14.40 -26.49
C SER A 403 -15.78 -14.53 -27.86
N ASN A 404 -14.70 -15.31 -27.98
CA ASN A 404 -13.89 -15.47 -29.20
C ASN A 404 -13.36 -14.12 -29.73
N ASN A 405 -12.88 -13.24 -28.86
CA ASN A 405 -12.37 -11.90 -29.19
C ASN A 405 -13.41 -10.95 -29.84
N VAL A 406 -14.70 -11.21 -29.66
CA VAL A 406 -15.78 -10.36 -30.18
C VAL A 406 -16.03 -9.15 -29.26
N ASN A 407 -15.83 -9.33 -27.96
CA ASN A 407 -16.07 -8.31 -26.96
C ASN A 407 -15.06 -8.43 -25.83
N ASP A 408 -14.07 -7.55 -25.83
CA ASP A 408 -12.96 -7.56 -24.86
C ASP A 408 -13.42 -7.28 -23.43
N TYR A 409 -14.47 -6.47 -23.25
CA TYR A 409 -15.07 -6.25 -21.92
C TYR A 409 -15.61 -7.58 -21.35
N THR A 410 -16.36 -8.34 -22.18
CA THR A 410 -16.89 -9.64 -21.78
C THR A 410 -15.78 -10.65 -21.54
N ASP A 411 -14.77 -10.66 -22.42
CA ASP A 411 -13.62 -11.54 -22.30
C ASP A 411 -12.84 -11.26 -21.03
N ASP A 412 -12.60 -10.00 -20.70
CA ASP A 412 -11.86 -9.58 -19.51
C ASP A 412 -12.53 -10.02 -18.20
N TYR A 413 -13.80 -9.63 -17.95
CA TYR A 413 -14.42 -9.96 -16.67
C TYR A 413 -14.68 -11.47 -16.50
N LYS A 414 -14.87 -12.21 -17.58
CA LYS A 414 -15.02 -13.66 -17.51
C LYS A 414 -13.70 -14.40 -17.33
N ALA A 415 -12.63 -13.88 -17.96
CA ALA A 415 -11.32 -14.48 -17.89
C ALA A 415 -10.78 -14.59 -16.47
N ARG A 416 -11.00 -13.56 -15.64
CA ARG A 416 -10.44 -13.47 -14.29
C ARG A 416 -10.85 -14.66 -13.41
N GLY A 417 -12.14 -14.97 -13.36
CA GLY A 417 -12.63 -16.14 -12.61
C GLY A 417 -12.20 -17.49 -13.22
N ALA A 418 -12.15 -17.59 -14.54
CA ALA A 418 -11.67 -18.78 -15.25
C ALA A 418 -10.17 -19.03 -15.04
N TRP A 419 -9.38 -17.95 -14.97
CA TRP A 419 -7.95 -18.00 -14.68
C TRP A 419 -7.65 -18.61 -13.29
N VAL A 420 -8.45 -18.32 -12.26
CA VAL A 420 -8.31 -18.97 -10.95
C VAL A 420 -8.44 -20.51 -11.07
N ASN A 421 -9.39 -20.99 -11.88
CA ASN A 421 -9.54 -22.42 -12.11
C ASN A 421 -8.38 -23.01 -12.92
N TYR A 422 -7.82 -22.25 -13.84
CA TYR A 422 -6.62 -22.66 -14.57
C TYR A 422 -5.39 -22.76 -13.66
N LEU A 423 -5.19 -21.82 -12.75
CA LEU A 423 -4.15 -21.93 -11.74
C LEU A 423 -4.32 -23.19 -10.88
N ALA A 424 -5.54 -23.42 -10.37
CA ALA A 424 -5.84 -24.49 -9.42
C ALA A 424 -5.96 -25.88 -10.08
N GLY A 425 -6.17 -25.93 -11.38
CA GLY A 425 -6.41 -27.19 -12.11
C GLY A 425 -5.25 -28.17 -11.98
N GLY A 426 -5.56 -29.43 -11.63
CA GLY A 426 -4.59 -30.49 -11.34
C GLY A 426 -4.19 -30.59 -9.86
N SER A 427 -4.38 -29.51 -9.08
CA SER A 427 -4.09 -29.50 -7.63
C SER A 427 -5.18 -30.19 -6.82
N SER A 428 -4.92 -30.34 -5.50
CA SER A 428 -5.92 -30.87 -4.54
C SER A 428 -7.21 -30.06 -4.49
N MET A 429 -7.16 -28.78 -4.88
CA MET A 429 -8.34 -27.90 -4.90
C MET A 429 -9.26 -28.18 -6.11
N LEU A 430 -8.68 -28.57 -7.26
CA LEU A 430 -9.40 -28.83 -8.50
C LEU A 430 -8.79 -30.00 -9.28
N PRO A 431 -8.81 -31.22 -8.73
CA PRO A 431 -7.97 -32.34 -9.20
C PRO A 431 -8.31 -32.87 -10.60
N ASN A 432 -9.56 -32.70 -11.06
CA ASN A 432 -10.03 -33.22 -12.35
C ASN A 432 -10.00 -32.17 -13.47
N TYR A 433 -9.38 -31.02 -13.22
CA TYR A 433 -9.24 -29.94 -14.19
C TYR A 433 -7.80 -29.87 -14.69
N LYS A 434 -7.61 -29.53 -15.96
CA LYS A 434 -6.26 -29.29 -16.49
C LYS A 434 -5.84 -27.84 -16.17
N GLY A 435 -4.68 -27.67 -15.57
CA GLY A 435 -4.16 -26.34 -15.23
C GLY A 435 -2.73 -26.39 -14.74
N LEU A 436 -2.35 -25.38 -13.92
CA LEU A 436 -0.99 -25.18 -13.47
C LEU A 436 -0.64 -25.90 -12.15
N ASN A 437 -1.55 -26.70 -11.61
CA ASN A 437 -1.34 -27.51 -10.39
C ASN A 437 -1.05 -26.68 -9.12
N ILE A 438 -1.40 -25.40 -9.08
CA ILE A 438 -1.16 -24.51 -7.93
C ILE A 438 -2.37 -24.62 -6.98
N PRO A 439 -2.22 -25.05 -5.72
CA PRO A 439 -3.32 -25.17 -4.77
C PRO A 439 -3.74 -23.78 -4.28
N ILE A 440 -4.63 -23.11 -5.01
CA ILE A 440 -5.17 -21.79 -4.64
C ILE A 440 -6.11 -21.92 -3.44
N ASP A 441 -5.86 -21.20 -2.37
CA ASP A 441 -6.64 -21.25 -1.13
C ASP A 441 -7.93 -20.44 -1.19
N LEU A 442 -7.87 -19.27 -1.81
CA LEU A 442 -8.99 -18.34 -1.98
C LEU A 442 -8.76 -17.38 -3.15
N SER A 443 -9.83 -16.71 -3.60
CA SER A 443 -9.70 -15.60 -4.56
C SER A 443 -10.44 -14.34 -4.12
N LEU A 444 -9.87 -13.17 -4.46
CA LEU A 444 -10.44 -11.85 -4.23
C LEU A 444 -10.51 -11.04 -5.52
N ALA A 445 -11.72 -10.63 -5.89
CA ALA A 445 -11.96 -9.57 -6.86
C ALA A 445 -12.15 -8.26 -6.10
N PHE A 446 -11.19 -7.35 -6.19
CA PHE A 446 -11.23 -6.05 -5.49
C PHE A 446 -11.78 -4.99 -6.43
N HIS A 447 -12.99 -4.52 -6.16
CA HIS A 447 -13.71 -3.50 -6.92
C HIS A 447 -14.16 -2.34 -6.06
N THR A 448 -14.67 -1.28 -6.71
CA THR A 448 -15.42 -0.20 -6.09
C THR A 448 -16.71 0.04 -6.87
N ASP A 449 -17.80 0.33 -6.14
CA ASP A 449 -19.15 0.49 -6.70
C ASP A 449 -19.30 1.86 -7.39
N ALA A 450 -20.30 1.96 -8.26
CA ALA A 450 -20.69 3.16 -9.00
C ALA A 450 -21.97 3.81 -8.44
N GLY A 451 -22.26 3.67 -7.15
CA GLY A 451 -23.45 4.25 -6.51
C GLY A 451 -23.25 5.69 -6.08
N THR A 452 -24.28 6.52 -6.19
CA THR A 452 -24.31 7.88 -5.67
C THR A 452 -25.49 8.12 -4.74
N THR A 453 -25.38 9.13 -3.85
CA THR A 453 -26.49 9.61 -3.03
C THR A 453 -26.68 11.11 -3.22
N MET A 454 -27.94 11.54 -3.33
CA MET A 454 -28.29 12.95 -3.52
C MET A 454 -27.85 13.86 -2.35
N ASN A 455 -27.80 13.32 -1.14
CA ASN A 455 -27.40 14.02 0.08
C ASN A 455 -25.93 13.79 0.45
N ASP A 456 -25.14 13.19 -0.45
CA ASP A 456 -23.73 12.87 -0.25
C ASP A 456 -23.47 12.07 1.05
N SER A 457 -24.36 11.13 1.39
CA SER A 457 -24.14 10.20 2.49
C SER A 457 -23.23 9.05 2.06
N ILE A 458 -22.56 8.44 3.03
CA ILE A 458 -21.70 7.27 2.80
C ILE A 458 -22.48 6.14 2.14
N ILE A 459 -22.00 5.65 1.00
CA ILE A 459 -22.48 4.43 0.36
C ILE A 459 -21.92 3.20 1.11
N GLY A 460 -20.62 3.18 1.37
CA GLY A 460 -19.96 2.16 2.16
C GLY A 460 -19.75 0.83 1.46
N THR A 461 -19.47 -0.22 2.24
CA THR A 461 -18.93 -1.51 1.78
C THR A 461 -20.02 -2.52 1.45
N LEU A 462 -20.01 -3.05 0.23
CA LEU A 462 -20.79 -4.18 -0.26
C LEU A 462 -19.89 -5.36 -0.56
N SER A 463 -20.34 -6.57 -0.28
CA SER A 463 -19.61 -7.80 -0.58
C SER A 463 -20.52 -8.82 -1.26
N ILE A 464 -19.97 -9.52 -2.23
CA ILE A 464 -20.73 -10.45 -3.07
C ILE A 464 -20.04 -11.82 -3.07
N TYR A 465 -20.79 -12.87 -2.78
CA TYR A 465 -20.36 -14.25 -2.85
C TYR A 465 -21.37 -15.10 -3.63
N TYR A 466 -21.05 -16.38 -3.85
CA TYR A 466 -21.98 -17.32 -4.47
C TYR A 466 -21.93 -18.68 -3.77
N SER A 467 -23.03 -19.07 -3.15
CA SER A 467 -23.17 -20.34 -2.40
C SER A 467 -23.69 -21.51 -3.22
N ASP A 468 -24.19 -21.29 -4.44
CA ASP A 468 -24.88 -22.31 -5.24
C ASP A 468 -26.00 -23.03 -4.47
N ASN A 469 -26.79 -22.27 -3.71
CA ASN A 469 -27.83 -22.79 -2.78
C ASN A 469 -27.31 -23.88 -1.82
N GLY A 470 -26.05 -23.80 -1.37
CA GLY A 470 -25.42 -24.82 -0.52
C GLY A 470 -24.72 -25.92 -1.29
N GLY A 471 -24.39 -25.69 -2.56
CA GLY A 471 -23.56 -26.58 -3.36
C GLY A 471 -22.13 -26.73 -2.83
N LYS A 472 -21.33 -27.57 -3.50
CA LYS A 472 -19.95 -27.87 -3.12
C LYS A 472 -18.97 -27.50 -4.22
N TYR A 473 -17.75 -27.17 -3.84
CA TYR A 473 -16.60 -27.14 -4.73
C TYR A 473 -16.17 -28.56 -5.16
N ALA A 474 -15.31 -28.64 -6.16
CA ALA A 474 -14.84 -29.91 -6.71
C ALA A 474 -14.11 -30.78 -5.67
N ASN A 475 -13.46 -30.19 -4.69
CA ASN A 475 -12.80 -30.86 -3.58
C ASN A 475 -13.76 -31.28 -2.42
N GLY A 476 -15.07 -31.04 -2.58
CA GLY A 476 -16.09 -31.41 -1.58
C GLY A 476 -16.41 -30.33 -0.55
N THR A 477 -15.67 -29.22 -0.50
CA THR A 477 -15.93 -28.11 0.42
C THR A 477 -17.26 -27.44 0.11
N PRO A 478 -18.11 -27.15 1.12
CA PRO A 478 -19.32 -26.37 0.91
C PRO A 478 -19.02 -24.96 0.38
N ARG A 479 -19.78 -24.49 -0.60
CA ARG A 479 -19.63 -23.11 -1.13
C ARG A 479 -19.99 -22.02 -0.13
N TYR A 480 -20.56 -22.37 1.03
CA TYR A 480 -20.68 -21.45 2.17
C TYR A 480 -19.31 -20.99 2.72
N ALA A 481 -18.19 -21.63 2.37
CA ALA A 481 -16.85 -21.13 2.61
C ALA A 481 -16.62 -19.76 2.00
N SER A 482 -17.20 -19.47 0.81
CA SER A 482 -17.18 -18.11 0.24
C SER A 482 -17.90 -17.09 1.12
N ARG A 483 -19.05 -17.45 1.69
CA ARG A 483 -19.75 -16.57 2.60
C ARG A 483 -18.94 -16.26 3.86
N MET A 484 -18.27 -17.25 4.42
CA MET A 484 -17.41 -17.06 5.58
C MET A 484 -16.24 -16.11 5.28
N LEU A 485 -15.53 -16.33 4.17
CA LEU A 485 -14.48 -15.45 3.69
C LEU A 485 -15.01 -14.01 3.55
N THR A 486 -16.18 -13.87 2.93
CA THR A 486 -16.85 -12.59 2.73
C THR A 486 -17.19 -11.91 4.04
N ASP A 487 -17.73 -12.66 5.01
CA ASP A 487 -18.14 -12.15 6.31
C ASP A 487 -16.94 -11.68 7.13
N SER A 488 -15.88 -12.48 7.20
CA SER A 488 -14.65 -12.12 7.90
C SER A 488 -14.02 -10.85 7.33
N ILE A 489 -13.87 -10.75 6.01
CA ILE A 489 -13.28 -9.56 5.37
C ILE A 489 -14.18 -8.33 5.56
N ALA A 490 -15.49 -8.44 5.29
CA ALA A 490 -16.41 -7.30 5.42
C ALA A 490 -16.53 -6.80 6.86
N THR A 491 -16.46 -7.69 7.84
CA THR A 491 -16.50 -7.34 9.26
C THR A 491 -15.25 -6.56 9.65
N ASN A 492 -14.06 -7.08 9.33
CA ASN A 492 -12.80 -6.38 9.61
C ASN A 492 -12.75 -5.00 8.95
N ILE A 493 -13.15 -4.87 7.67
CA ILE A 493 -13.17 -3.57 6.97
C ILE A 493 -14.07 -2.57 7.71
N VAL A 494 -15.32 -2.96 7.97
CA VAL A 494 -16.30 -2.05 8.54
C VAL A 494 -15.94 -1.66 9.98
N ASP A 495 -15.50 -2.60 10.78
CA ASP A 495 -15.16 -2.36 12.18
C ASP A 495 -13.91 -1.47 12.32
N ASP A 496 -12.88 -1.71 11.52
CA ASP A 496 -11.67 -0.87 11.52
C ASP A 496 -11.96 0.56 11.01
N ILE A 497 -12.78 0.71 9.96
CA ILE A 497 -13.18 2.03 9.47
C ILE A 497 -14.03 2.76 10.51
N ARG A 498 -15.00 2.08 11.14
CA ARG A 498 -15.84 2.69 12.19
C ARG A 498 -15.04 3.11 13.40
N ALA A 499 -14.11 2.31 13.82
CA ALA A 499 -13.25 2.63 14.96
C ALA A 499 -12.33 3.83 14.67
N SER A 500 -11.77 3.91 13.48
CA SER A 500 -10.66 4.83 13.17
C SER A 500 -11.10 6.09 12.42
N TYR A 501 -11.99 5.98 11.43
CA TYR A 501 -12.31 7.04 10.47
C TYR A 501 -13.74 7.54 10.57
N GLU A 502 -14.74 6.69 10.32
CA GLU A 502 -16.15 7.10 10.23
C GLU A 502 -17.05 6.12 10.99
N PRO A 503 -17.48 6.48 12.22
CA PRO A 503 -18.34 5.60 13.03
C PRO A 503 -19.67 5.21 12.39
N ARG A 504 -20.11 5.97 11.37
CA ARG A 504 -21.34 5.70 10.61
C ARG A 504 -21.08 5.04 9.26
N TRP A 505 -19.89 4.46 9.06
CA TRP A 505 -19.59 3.73 7.82
C TRP A 505 -20.63 2.63 7.57
N THR A 506 -21.21 2.62 6.39
CA THR A 506 -22.31 1.72 6.05
C THR A 506 -21.77 0.32 5.74
N ARG A 507 -22.19 -0.68 6.51
CA ARG A 507 -22.10 -2.07 6.11
C ARG A 507 -23.30 -2.41 5.26
N ARG A 508 -23.10 -2.65 3.98
CA ARG A 508 -24.14 -3.08 3.06
C ARG A 508 -24.36 -4.60 3.16
N ALA A 509 -25.32 -5.11 2.44
CA ALA A 509 -25.64 -6.52 2.43
C ALA A 509 -24.47 -7.39 1.88
N MET A 510 -24.34 -8.60 2.41
CA MET A 510 -23.54 -9.65 1.76
C MET A 510 -24.43 -10.40 0.77
N TRP A 511 -24.29 -10.09 -0.52
CA TRP A 511 -25.16 -10.66 -1.55
C TRP A 511 -24.72 -12.04 -1.99
N ASP A 512 -25.61 -13.01 -1.93
CA ASP A 512 -25.47 -14.29 -2.61
C ASP A 512 -26.00 -14.16 -4.04
N LYS A 513 -25.12 -13.83 -4.99
CA LYS A 513 -25.48 -13.53 -6.38
C LYS A 513 -24.55 -14.21 -7.39
N THR A 514 -25.06 -14.39 -8.61
CA THR A 514 -24.39 -15.10 -9.69
C THR A 514 -23.37 -14.25 -10.46
N TYR A 515 -22.71 -13.27 -9.80
CA TYR A 515 -21.62 -12.51 -10.41
C TYR A 515 -20.53 -13.48 -10.87
N TYR A 516 -19.96 -13.23 -12.03
CA TYR A 516 -19.05 -14.19 -12.67
C TYR A 516 -17.82 -14.46 -11.82
N GLU A 517 -17.22 -13.42 -11.28
CA GLU A 517 -16.01 -13.48 -10.46
C GLU A 517 -16.23 -14.12 -9.06
N ALA A 518 -17.46 -14.13 -8.56
CA ALA A 518 -17.82 -14.85 -7.33
C ALA A 518 -18.24 -16.30 -7.59
N ARG A 519 -18.85 -16.59 -8.78
CA ARG A 519 -19.46 -17.88 -9.10
C ARG A 519 -18.50 -18.87 -9.74
N VAL A 520 -17.65 -18.41 -10.67
CA VAL A 520 -16.83 -19.28 -11.51
C VAL A 520 -15.65 -19.90 -10.78
N PRO A 521 -14.92 -19.20 -9.91
CA PRO A 521 -13.83 -19.82 -9.16
C PRO A 521 -14.30 -21.07 -8.40
N GLN A 522 -13.50 -22.15 -8.48
CA GLN A 522 -13.74 -23.40 -7.77
C GLN A 522 -13.00 -23.46 -6.42
N VAL A 523 -12.74 -22.29 -5.86
CA VAL A 523 -12.18 -22.04 -4.53
C VAL A 523 -13.03 -20.99 -3.83
N PRO A 524 -12.95 -20.82 -2.49
CA PRO A 524 -13.62 -19.73 -1.80
C PRO A 524 -13.32 -18.38 -2.46
N ALA A 525 -14.36 -17.66 -2.86
CA ALA A 525 -14.26 -16.45 -3.68
C ALA A 525 -15.14 -15.33 -3.14
N LEU A 526 -14.60 -14.11 -3.18
CA LEU A 526 -15.26 -12.87 -2.81
C LEU A 526 -15.10 -11.84 -3.92
N LEU A 527 -16.18 -11.13 -4.27
CA LEU A 527 -16.15 -9.86 -4.98
C LEU A 527 -16.46 -8.75 -3.98
N LEU A 528 -15.49 -7.88 -3.75
CA LEU A 528 -15.59 -6.76 -2.83
C LEU A 528 -15.86 -5.47 -3.61
N GLU A 529 -16.93 -4.77 -3.22
CA GLU A 529 -17.24 -3.40 -3.61
C GLU A 529 -16.96 -2.52 -2.38
N LEU A 530 -15.73 -2.05 -2.24
CA LEU A 530 -15.24 -1.43 -1.02
C LEU A 530 -16.04 -0.18 -0.62
N LEU A 531 -16.26 0.70 -1.57
CA LEU A 531 -16.93 2.01 -1.44
C LEU A 531 -17.41 2.44 -2.82
N SER A 532 -18.09 3.58 -2.93
CA SER A 532 -18.42 4.12 -4.25
C SER A 532 -17.40 5.14 -4.73
N HIS A 533 -16.71 4.83 -5.84
CA HIS A 533 -15.79 5.76 -6.50
C HIS A 533 -16.51 6.96 -7.15
N GLN A 534 -17.82 6.90 -7.30
CA GLN A 534 -18.67 8.01 -7.80
C GLN A 534 -19.28 8.85 -6.68
N ASN A 535 -19.05 8.50 -5.40
CA ASN A 535 -19.61 9.24 -4.27
C ASN A 535 -18.52 10.08 -3.58
N PHE A 536 -18.67 11.38 -3.59
CA PHE A 536 -17.72 12.33 -2.97
C PHE A 536 -17.52 12.05 -1.47
N ALA A 537 -18.56 11.67 -0.74
CA ALA A 537 -18.45 11.34 0.69
C ALA A 537 -17.52 10.14 0.94
N ASP A 538 -17.63 9.10 0.12
CA ASP A 538 -16.76 7.93 0.17
C ASP A 538 -15.33 8.27 -0.28
N MET A 539 -15.19 9.06 -1.35
CA MET A 539 -13.88 9.39 -1.93
C MET A 539 -13.04 10.33 -1.08
N LYS A 540 -13.64 11.13 -0.20
CA LYS A 540 -12.89 11.89 0.83
C LYS A 540 -12.03 10.98 1.73
N TYR A 541 -12.49 9.77 2.00
CA TYR A 541 -11.71 8.73 2.69
C TYR A 541 -10.86 7.94 1.70
N GLY A 542 -11.46 7.54 0.58
CA GLY A 542 -10.84 6.64 -0.39
C GLY A 542 -9.55 7.16 -1.02
N LEU A 543 -9.37 8.47 -1.15
CA LEU A 543 -8.13 9.07 -1.64
C LEU A 543 -7.03 9.20 -0.57
N ASP A 544 -7.34 8.95 0.72
CA ASP A 544 -6.35 9.00 1.80
C ASP A 544 -5.50 7.71 1.83
N PRO A 545 -4.17 7.79 1.63
CA PRO A 545 -3.29 6.61 1.69
C PRO A 545 -3.32 5.90 3.06
N SER A 546 -3.56 6.61 4.16
CA SER A 546 -3.68 6.00 5.48
C SER A 546 -4.96 5.18 5.63
N PHE A 547 -6.04 5.61 4.99
CA PHE A 547 -7.28 4.81 4.87
C PHE A 547 -7.04 3.57 3.99
N ARG A 548 -6.36 3.73 2.86
CA ARG A 548 -6.00 2.61 1.97
C ARG A 548 -5.17 1.54 2.71
N PHE A 549 -4.20 1.97 3.52
CA PHE A 549 -3.43 1.06 4.39
C PHE A 549 -4.34 0.31 5.37
N THR A 550 -5.22 1.01 6.08
CA THR A 550 -6.12 0.41 7.08
C THR A 550 -7.05 -0.61 6.44
N VAL A 551 -7.68 -0.27 5.32
CA VAL A 551 -8.57 -1.19 4.57
C VAL A 551 -7.81 -2.42 4.08
N SER A 552 -6.61 -2.24 3.52
CA SER A 552 -5.78 -3.35 3.06
C SER A 552 -5.40 -4.28 4.21
N ARG A 553 -5.10 -3.71 5.40
CA ARG A 553 -4.84 -4.48 6.62
C ARG A 553 -6.08 -5.24 7.10
N SER A 554 -7.27 -4.63 7.02
CA SER A 554 -8.54 -5.28 7.37
C SER A 554 -8.83 -6.47 6.45
N ILE A 555 -8.59 -6.33 5.14
CA ILE A 555 -8.73 -7.43 4.17
C ILE A 555 -7.74 -8.56 4.49
N TYR A 556 -6.47 -8.22 4.73
CA TYR A 556 -5.45 -9.17 5.14
C TYR A 556 -5.86 -9.94 6.42
N LYS A 557 -6.32 -9.23 7.46
CA LYS A 557 -6.81 -9.85 8.70
C LYS A 557 -7.96 -10.83 8.42
N GLY A 558 -8.96 -10.40 7.65
CA GLY A 558 -10.10 -11.25 7.30
C GLY A 558 -9.71 -12.51 6.50
N MET A 559 -8.73 -12.42 5.59
CA MET A 559 -8.18 -13.58 4.89
C MET A 559 -7.43 -14.52 5.84
N LEU A 560 -6.60 -13.97 6.74
CA LEU A 560 -5.85 -14.72 7.72
C LEU A 560 -6.79 -15.47 8.70
N GLU A 561 -7.81 -14.80 9.22
CA GLU A 561 -8.84 -15.39 10.06
C GLU A 561 -9.59 -16.52 9.36
N PHE A 562 -10.01 -16.28 8.10
CA PHE A 562 -10.69 -17.30 7.31
C PHE A 562 -9.83 -18.56 7.13
N ILE A 563 -8.55 -18.37 6.73
CA ILE A 563 -7.63 -19.50 6.51
C ILE A 563 -7.33 -20.23 7.83
N ALA A 564 -7.11 -19.49 8.92
CA ALA A 564 -6.84 -20.08 10.22
C ALA A 564 -8.04 -20.88 10.76
N ASN A 565 -9.25 -20.34 10.63
CA ASN A 565 -10.49 -21.03 11.01
C ASN A 565 -10.73 -22.28 10.15
N ARG A 566 -10.52 -22.17 8.84
CA ARG A 566 -10.58 -23.29 7.91
C ARG A 566 -9.63 -24.43 8.34
N ASP A 567 -8.41 -24.08 8.68
CA ASP A 567 -7.33 -25.01 9.04
C ASP A 567 -7.35 -25.39 10.53
N ASN A 568 -8.36 -24.91 11.28
CA ASN A 568 -8.53 -25.14 12.72
C ASN A 568 -7.25 -24.85 13.53
N ARG A 569 -6.61 -23.71 13.30
CA ARG A 569 -5.37 -23.28 13.94
C ARG A 569 -5.49 -21.85 14.47
N PRO A 570 -4.73 -21.47 15.50
CA PRO A 570 -4.62 -20.09 15.90
C PRO A 570 -3.91 -19.27 14.82
N TYR A 571 -4.12 -17.94 14.85
CA TYR A 571 -3.43 -17.00 13.99
C TYR A 571 -2.78 -15.88 14.80
N VAL A 572 -1.80 -15.26 14.19
CA VAL A 572 -1.13 -14.05 14.69
C VAL A 572 -1.06 -13.05 13.54
N VAL A 573 -1.49 -11.83 13.77
CA VAL A 573 -1.40 -10.76 12.78
C VAL A 573 0.01 -10.15 12.80
N GLN A 574 0.57 -9.84 11.63
CA GLN A 574 1.86 -9.17 11.52
C GLN A 574 1.85 -7.81 12.26
N PRO A 575 3.00 -7.38 12.84
CA PRO A 575 3.08 -6.11 13.56
C PRO A 575 2.85 -4.88 12.69
N LEU A 576 2.51 -3.75 13.31
CA LEU A 576 2.64 -2.43 12.71
C LEU A 576 4.11 -1.98 12.69
N PRO A 577 4.51 -1.05 11.80
CA PRO A 577 5.83 -0.40 11.86
C PRO A 577 6.09 0.20 13.24
N ILE A 578 7.33 0.20 13.66
CA ILE A 578 7.75 0.81 14.95
C ILE A 578 7.53 2.32 14.95
N ASN A 579 7.54 2.92 16.12
CA ASN A 579 7.50 4.38 16.31
C ASN A 579 8.63 4.85 17.23
N SER A 580 8.72 6.18 17.42
CA SER A 580 9.67 6.83 18.33
C SER A 580 11.12 6.39 18.11
N PHE A 581 11.53 6.32 16.83
CA PHE A 581 12.87 5.92 16.44
C PHE A 581 13.89 7.04 16.69
N ALA A 582 15.05 6.72 17.26
CA ALA A 582 16.12 7.68 17.52
C ALA A 582 17.50 7.04 17.43
N ILE A 583 18.47 7.80 16.94
CA ILE A 583 19.90 7.47 16.90
C ILE A 583 20.66 8.47 17.77
N ASN A 584 21.33 8.00 18.80
CA ASN A 584 22.07 8.81 19.75
C ASN A 584 23.51 8.32 19.89
N LYS A 585 24.48 9.26 19.96
CA LYS A 585 25.88 8.91 20.25
C LYS A 585 25.99 8.40 21.69
N LYS A 586 26.52 7.20 21.89
CA LYS A 586 26.75 6.58 23.19
C LYS A 586 28.18 6.82 23.67
N GLU A 587 29.13 6.56 22.80
CA GLU A 587 30.57 6.81 22.97
C GLU A 587 31.21 7.01 21.61
N GLU A 588 32.50 7.28 21.54
CA GLU A 588 33.19 7.47 20.28
C GLU A 588 33.07 6.23 19.38
N GLY A 589 32.60 6.41 18.14
CA GLY A 589 32.35 5.35 17.18
C GLY A 589 31.16 4.41 17.50
N LYS A 590 30.42 4.64 18.60
CA LYS A 590 29.24 3.81 18.94
C LYS A 590 27.97 4.62 19.07
N TYR A 591 26.94 4.15 18.41
CA TYR A 591 25.65 4.80 18.31
C TYR A 591 24.54 3.87 18.76
N ARG A 592 23.65 4.38 19.60
CA ARG A 592 22.47 3.65 20.08
C ARG A 592 21.29 4.00 19.19
N LEU A 593 20.75 3.00 18.53
CA LEU A 593 19.46 3.02 17.87
C LEU A 593 18.42 2.54 18.89
N SER A 594 17.33 3.26 19.07
CA SER A 594 16.25 2.88 19.98
C SER A 594 14.88 3.24 19.39
N TRP A 595 13.87 2.44 19.67
CA TRP A 595 12.52 2.60 19.13
C TRP A 595 11.47 2.06 20.09
N GLN A 596 10.18 2.20 19.72
CA GLN A 596 9.06 1.61 20.44
C GLN A 596 8.20 0.77 19.52
N ALA A 597 7.64 -0.32 20.04
CA ALA A 597 6.60 -1.08 19.35
C ALA A 597 5.34 -0.23 19.19
N THR A 598 4.68 -0.33 18.06
CA THR A 598 3.37 0.29 17.84
C THR A 598 2.28 -0.70 18.23
N GLU A 599 1.44 -0.31 19.19
CA GLU A 599 0.26 -1.08 19.59
C GLU A 599 -0.82 -0.98 18.49
N ASP A 600 -1.33 -2.12 18.05
CA ASP A 600 -2.54 -2.19 17.23
C ASP A 600 -3.75 -2.33 18.15
N LYS A 601 -4.52 -1.24 18.31
CA LYS A 601 -5.69 -1.22 19.20
C LYS A 601 -6.84 -2.10 18.72
N GLN A 602 -6.83 -2.49 17.45
CA GLN A 602 -7.85 -3.34 16.84
C GLN A 602 -7.42 -4.81 16.79
N GLU A 603 -6.14 -5.11 17.12
CA GLU A 603 -5.60 -6.46 16.98
C GLU A 603 -4.51 -6.76 18.03
N SER A 604 -4.91 -7.42 19.09
CA SER A 604 -4.03 -7.69 20.24
C SER A 604 -2.89 -8.68 19.93
N THR A 605 -3.02 -9.50 18.88
CA THR A 605 -1.99 -10.49 18.50
C THR A 605 -0.81 -9.85 17.74
N ALA A 606 -0.95 -8.60 17.31
CA ALA A 606 0.00 -7.93 16.43
C ALA A 606 1.26 -7.37 17.11
N MET A 607 1.48 -7.70 18.39
CA MET A 607 2.71 -7.23 19.08
C MET A 607 3.95 -7.91 18.51
N PRO A 608 5.05 -7.17 18.28
CA PRO A 608 6.30 -7.75 17.82
C PRO A 608 6.95 -8.63 18.90
N SER A 609 7.61 -9.69 18.48
CA SER A 609 8.43 -10.56 19.32
C SER A 609 9.93 -10.35 19.10
N TYR A 610 10.32 -9.75 17.97
CA TYR A 610 11.69 -9.37 17.64
C TYR A 610 11.68 -8.30 16.55
N TYR A 611 12.88 -7.76 16.22
CA TYR A 611 13.06 -6.74 15.22
C TYR A 611 14.22 -7.11 14.29
N ILE A 612 14.13 -6.68 13.04
CA ILE A 612 15.18 -6.76 12.03
C ILE A 612 15.72 -5.35 11.83
N VAL A 613 17.04 -5.20 11.98
CA VAL A 613 17.75 -3.95 11.69
C VAL A 613 18.35 -4.06 10.30
N GLU A 614 18.01 -3.10 9.45
CA GLU A 614 18.59 -2.96 8.13
C GLU A 614 19.42 -1.68 8.03
N GLU A 615 20.56 -1.77 7.35
CA GLU A 615 21.51 -0.68 7.13
C GLU A 615 21.73 -0.44 5.64
N ARG A 616 21.86 0.82 5.30
CA ARG A 616 22.32 1.31 3.99
C ARG A 616 23.51 2.24 4.18
N ILE A 617 24.62 1.99 3.48
CA ILE A 617 25.80 2.84 3.48
C ILE A 617 25.80 3.72 2.22
N GLY A 618 25.88 5.02 2.41
CA GLY A 618 25.81 6.02 1.33
C GLY A 618 24.51 5.89 0.53
N ASN A 619 24.63 5.85 -0.79
CA ASN A 619 23.51 5.67 -1.74
C ASN A 619 23.26 4.20 -2.15
N GLY A 620 23.77 3.24 -1.38
CA GLY A 620 23.57 1.81 -1.62
C GLY A 620 22.14 1.35 -1.35
N GLU A 621 21.97 0.03 -1.13
CA GLU A 621 20.69 -0.57 -0.77
C GLU A 621 20.68 -1.06 0.67
N PHE A 622 19.48 -1.16 1.27
CA PHE A 622 19.32 -1.70 2.61
C PHE A 622 19.64 -3.19 2.67
N LYS A 623 20.43 -3.55 3.66
CA LYS A 623 20.81 -4.95 3.94
C LYS A 623 20.51 -5.26 5.40
N LYS A 624 19.97 -6.43 5.67
CA LYS A 624 19.79 -6.95 7.03
C LYS A 624 21.15 -7.13 7.70
N ILE A 625 21.36 -6.45 8.82
CA ILE A 625 22.59 -6.52 9.60
C ILE A 625 22.42 -7.20 10.96
N ALA A 626 21.20 -7.17 11.53
CA ALA A 626 20.93 -7.78 12.83
C ALA A 626 19.47 -8.25 12.96
N LYS A 627 19.27 -9.22 13.85
CA LYS A 627 17.99 -9.60 14.45
C LYS A 627 18.12 -9.41 15.95
N VAL A 628 17.23 -8.65 16.58
CA VAL A 628 17.28 -8.33 18.00
C VAL A 628 15.91 -8.53 18.65
N ASP A 629 15.90 -9.02 19.89
CA ASP A 629 14.67 -9.29 20.65
C ASP A 629 14.26 -8.10 21.54
N VAL A 630 15.07 -7.04 21.54
CA VAL A 630 14.83 -5.81 22.29
C VAL A 630 14.74 -4.61 21.36
N ALA A 631 14.03 -3.58 21.77
CA ALA A 631 13.84 -2.36 20.96
C ALA A 631 15.08 -1.44 20.97
N GLU A 632 16.25 -2.03 20.79
CA GLU A 632 17.55 -1.32 20.81
C GLU A 632 18.60 -2.07 19.96
N TYR A 633 19.48 -1.32 19.32
CA TYR A 633 20.67 -1.84 18.63
C TYR A 633 21.85 -0.86 18.83
N ILE A 634 23.07 -1.39 18.97
CA ILE A 634 24.29 -0.57 19.02
C ILE A 634 25.04 -0.72 17.70
N ALA A 635 25.07 0.36 16.92
CA ALA A 635 25.87 0.43 15.70
C ALA A 635 27.31 0.88 16.02
N GLU A 636 28.29 0.20 15.44
CA GLU A 636 29.71 0.55 15.51
C GLU A 636 30.17 1.16 14.19
N ILE A 637 30.57 2.43 14.20
CA ILE A 637 30.93 3.21 13.03
C ILE A 637 32.43 3.49 13.07
N SER A 638 33.14 3.16 12.00
CA SER A 638 34.60 3.31 11.88
C SER A 638 35.02 4.13 10.67
N ASP A 639 34.07 4.65 9.89
CA ASP A 639 34.31 5.48 8.71
C ASP A 639 33.48 6.76 8.77
N ASP A 640 33.62 7.61 7.76
CA ASP A 640 32.91 8.89 7.65
C ASP A 640 31.77 8.88 6.60
N ASN A 641 31.29 7.68 6.20
CA ASN A 641 30.14 7.53 5.35
C ASN A 641 28.84 7.85 6.10
N ILE A 642 27.78 8.06 5.35
CA ILE A 642 26.42 8.14 5.91
C ILE A 642 25.87 6.72 6.04
N HIS A 643 25.51 6.37 7.27
CA HIS A 643 24.85 5.11 7.61
C HIS A 643 23.38 5.36 7.87
N SER A 644 22.51 4.81 7.03
CA SER A 644 21.05 4.93 7.15
C SER A 644 20.48 3.63 7.68
N TYR A 645 19.50 3.72 8.57
CA TYR A 645 18.86 2.58 9.23
C TYR A 645 17.36 2.63 9.10
N ARG A 646 16.75 1.45 8.97
CA ARG A 646 15.31 1.24 9.14
C ARG A 646 15.08 -0.04 9.93
N ILE A 647 13.95 -0.09 10.63
CA ILE A 647 13.62 -1.19 11.53
C ILE A 647 12.34 -1.86 11.02
N ILE A 648 12.34 -3.19 11.01
CA ILE A 648 11.20 -4.01 10.67
C ILE A 648 10.80 -4.80 11.92
N ALA A 649 9.57 -4.64 12.39
CA ALA A 649 9.02 -5.40 13.49
C ALA A 649 8.53 -6.76 12.99
N ALA A 650 8.68 -7.82 13.78
CA ALA A 650 8.33 -9.17 13.38
C ALA A 650 7.73 -10.00 14.54
N ASN A 651 6.87 -10.94 14.17
CA ASN A 651 6.30 -11.95 15.08
C ASN A 651 5.99 -13.25 14.29
N ALA A 652 5.31 -14.19 14.92
CA ALA A 652 4.92 -15.45 14.26
C ALA A 652 3.90 -15.30 13.12
N GLY A 653 3.29 -14.13 12.97
CA GLY A 653 2.35 -13.78 11.89
C GLY A 653 2.99 -13.13 10.68
N GLY A 654 4.28 -12.77 10.79
CA GLY A 654 5.02 -12.14 9.69
C GLY A 654 5.78 -10.89 10.10
N VAL A 655 6.07 -10.03 9.12
CA VAL A 655 6.84 -8.79 9.29
C VAL A 655 6.01 -7.55 8.99
N SER A 656 6.33 -6.44 9.66
CA SER A 656 5.75 -5.13 9.37
C SER A 656 6.30 -4.53 8.08
N PHE A 657 5.69 -3.46 7.60
CA PHE A 657 6.37 -2.50 6.73
C PHE A 657 7.58 -1.90 7.47
N PRO A 658 8.62 -1.44 6.73
CA PRO A 658 9.75 -0.76 7.36
C PRO A 658 9.33 0.53 8.08
N SER A 659 10.10 0.93 9.09
CA SER A 659 10.00 2.26 9.70
C SER A 659 10.44 3.37 8.74
N GLU A 660 10.28 4.63 9.18
CA GLU A 660 11.03 5.74 8.60
C GLU A 660 12.54 5.44 8.61
N VAL A 661 13.26 6.10 7.70
CA VAL A 661 14.73 5.99 7.60
C VAL A 661 15.38 7.08 8.43
N LEU A 662 16.17 6.69 9.42
CA LEU A 662 17.06 7.58 10.12
C LEU A 662 18.50 7.30 9.72
N ALA A 663 19.38 8.29 9.88
CA ALA A 663 20.77 8.16 9.48
C ALA A 663 21.72 8.86 10.45
N LEU A 664 22.97 8.53 10.37
CA LEU A 664 24.07 9.17 11.07
C LEU A 664 25.31 9.30 10.17
N CYS A 665 26.20 10.22 10.54
CA CYS A 665 27.54 10.33 9.98
C CYS A 665 28.52 10.79 11.07
N ASP A 666 29.64 10.12 11.20
CA ASP A 666 30.71 10.50 12.17
C ASP A 666 31.96 11.05 11.44
N LYS A 667 32.12 12.37 11.44
CA LYS A 667 33.31 13.06 10.88
C LYS A 667 34.49 13.15 11.89
N GLY A 668 34.39 12.37 12.96
CA GLY A 668 35.41 12.32 14.02
C GLY A 668 35.17 13.31 15.15
N LYS A 669 36.01 13.22 16.19
CA LYS A 669 35.81 13.90 17.47
C LYS A 669 35.82 15.44 17.44
N ASP A 670 36.49 16.02 16.43
CA ASP A 670 36.63 17.47 16.30
C ASP A 670 35.47 18.10 15.51
N ALA A 671 34.65 17.30 14.86
CA ALA A 671 33.48 17.76 14.11
C ALA A 671 32.32 18.06 15.06
N LYS A 672 31.62 19.20 14.83
CA LYS A 672 30.37 19.50 15.52
C LYS A 672 29.28 18.59 15.02
N THR A 673 28.31 18.27 15.88
CA THR A 673 27.20 17.36 15.55
C THR A 673 25.89 18.14 15.39
N VAL A 674 25.18 17.88 14.31
CA VAL A 674 23.79 18.33 14.06
C VAL A 674 22.83 17.20 14.43
N THR A 675 21.74 17.51 15.09
CA THR A 675 20.62 16.57 15.28
C THR A 675 19.55 16.83 14.22
N ILE A 676 19.38 15.91 13.29
CA ILE A 676 18.32 15.97 12.29
C ILE A 676 17.05 15.37 12.90
N VAL A 677 15.94 16.08 12.83
CA VAL A 677 14.65 15.65 13.36
C VAL A 677 13.68 15.46 12.20
N ASN A 678 13.26 14.22 11.97
CA ASN A 678 12.22 13.95 10.97
C ASN A 678 10.84 14.21 11.56
N GLY A 679 10.23 15.33 11.18
CA GLY A 679 8.88 15.72 11.52
C GLY A 679 7.88 15.54 10.37
N PHE A 680 8.33 15.07 9.20
CA PHE A 680 7.47 14.85 8.04
C PHE A 680 6.97 13.41 7.98
N THR A 681 5.82 13.16 8.61
CA THR A 681 5.16 11.86 8.70
C THR A 681 3.86 11.80 7.90
N ARG A 682 3.41 12.92 7.34
CA ARG A 682 2.12 13.05 6.66
C ARG A 682 2.05 12.18 5.41
N VAL A 683 0.95 11.42 5.32
CA VAL A 683 0.37 10.86 4.10
C VAL A 683 -1.13 11.18 4.13
N SER A 684 -1.67 11.73 3.04
CA SER A 684 -3.05 12.23 3.07
C SER A 684 -3.65 12.38 1.69
N ALA A 685 -4.99 12.40 1.66
CA ALA A 685 -5.76 12.84 0.50
C ALA A 685 -5.46 14.30 0.12
N PRO A 686 -5.82 14.74 -1.09
CA PRO A 686 -5.88 16.14 -1.47
C PRO A 686 -6.80 16.96 -0.56
N ASP A 687 -6.57 18.29 -0.46
CA ASP A 687 -7.51 19.18 0.20
C ASP A 687 -8.86 19.15 -0.51
N TRP A 688 -9.94 19.25 0.25
CA TRP A 688 -11.30 19.23 -0.30
C TRP A 688 -12.17 20.32 0.32
N PHE A 689 -13.18 20.71 -0.40
CA PHE A 689 -14.17 21.66 0.09
C PHE A 689 -15.60 21.18 -0.20
N ASP A 690 -16.53 21.68 0.59
CA ASP A 690 -17.95 21.46 0.44
C ASP A 690 -18.70 22.75 0.78
N ALA A 691 -19.24 23.41 -0.24
CA ALA A 691 -19.98 24.66 -0.13
C ALA A 691 -21.47 24.46 -0.56
N GLY A 692 -22.02 23.26 -0.36
CA GLY A 692 -23.39 22.92 -0.71
C GLY A 692 -23.54 22.57 -2.19
N ASP A 693 -23.83 23.54 -3.04
CA ASP A 693 -24.02 23.28 -4.48
C ASP A 693 -22.74 22.90 -5.22
N ILE A 694 -21.60 23.27 -4.67
CA ILE A 694 -20.29 22.95 -5.23
C ILE A 694 -19.42 22.25 -4.17
N ALA A 695 -18.74 21.20 -4.59
CA ALA A 695 -17.80 20.45 -3.76
C ALA A 695 -16.73 19.75 -4.61
N GLY A 696 -15.63 19.39 -4.01
CA GLY A 696 -14.60 18.65 -4.71
C GLY A 696 -13.21 18.76 -4.06
N PHE A 697 -12.21 18.28 -4.79
CA PHE A 697 -10.80 18.29 -4.41
C PHE A 697 -10.08 19.52 -4.98
N ASN A 698 -9.10 20.06 -4.25
CA ASN A 698 -8.39 21.28 -4.61
C ASN A 698 -6.87 21.09 -4.55
N ASP A 699 -6.33 20.42 -5.53
CA ASP A 699 -4.90 20.12 -5.68
C ASP A 699 -4.00 21.36 -5.63
N ARG A 700 -4.48 22.48 -6.14
CA ARG A 700 -3.69 23.74 -6.16
C ARG A 700 -3.48 24.32 -4.77
N LYS A 701 -4.38 24.01 -3.84
CA LYS A 701 -4.21 24.38 -2.43
C LYS A 701 -3.35 23.35 -1.70
N ASP A 702 -3.61 22.07 -1.91
CA ASP A 702 -2.88 20.97 -1.31
C ASP A 702 -3.20 19.67 -2.07
N HIS A 703 -2.26 19.17 -2.85
CA HIS A 703 -2.38 17.92 -3.59
C HIS A 703 -2.45 16.68 -2.67
N GLY A 704 -2.29 16.88 -1.36
CA GLY A 704 -2.09 15.76 -0.44
C GLY A 704 -0.65 15.24 -0.50
N VAL A 705 -0.46 14.06 0.07
CA VAL A 705 0.85 13.40 0.10
C VAL A 705 0.65 11.90 -0.07
N PRO A 706 0.99 11.33 -1.23
CA PRO A 706 0.98 9.89 -1.44
C PRO A 706 1.93 9.13 -0.47
N TYR A 707 1.64 7.85 -0.22
CA TYR A 707 2.56 6.94 0.45
C TYR A 707 3.55 6.39 -0.57
N LEU A 708 4.82 6.73 -0.44
CA LEU A 708 5.90 6.44 -1.38
C LEU A 708 5.63 7.02 -2.78
N TYR A 709 4.58 6.60 -3.44
CA TYR A 709 4.12 7.05 -4.76
C TYR A 709 2.62 6.82 -4.95
N ASP A 710 2.02 7.49 -5.93
CA ASP A 710 0.67 7.20 -6.43
C ASP A 710 0.69 6.90 -7.92
N ILE A 711 -0.10 5.93 -8.36
CA ILE A 711 -0.33 5.53 -9.75
C ILE A 711 -1.79 5.71 -10.16
N SER A 712 -2.64 6.15 -9.23
CA SER A 712 -4.09 6.27 -9.43
C SER A 712 -4.55 7.68 -9.79
N TYR A 713 -3.70 8.69 -9.61
CA TYR A 713 -3.99 10.07 -9.97
C TYR A 713 -3.96 10.25 -11.50
N ILE A 714 -5.04 10.80 -12.05
CA ILE A 714 -5.18 11.02 -13.49
C ILE A 714 -5.17 12.50 -13.89
N GLY A 715 -5.44 13.40 -12.94
CA GLY A 715 -5.48 14.83 -13.14
C GLY A 715 -6.52 15.52 -12.27
N GLU A 716 -6.48 16.85 -12.24
CA GLU A 716 -7.36 17.69 -11.43
C GLU A 716 -8.85 17.50 -11.75
N GLN A 717 -9.71 17.55 -10.71
CA GLN A 717 -11.17 17.67 -10.90
C GLN A 717 -11.51 18.94 -11.69
N THR A 718 -12.49 18.84 -12.61
CA THR A 718 -12.91 19.95 -13.50
C THR A 718 -14.37 20.36 -13.29
N GLU A 719 -15.25 19.46 -12.86
CA GLU A 719 -16.65 19.76 -12.58
C GLU A 719 -16.97 19.65 -11.10
N PHE A 720 -17.32 20.76 -10.46
CA PHE A 720 -17.55 20.86 -9.02
C PHE A 720 -19.03 20.98 -8.65
N ARG A 721 -19.94 21.15 -9.62
CA ARG A 721 -21.36 21.36 -9.37
C ARG A 721 -22.10 20.04 -9.21
N ARG A 722 -22.68 19.82 -8.04
CA ARG A 722 -23.42 18.58 -7.71
C ARG A 722 -24.63 18.29 -8.59
N ASN A 723 -25.23 19.31 -9.19
CA ASN A 723 -26.42 19.18 -10.03
C ASN A 723 -26.11 18.78 -11.49
N ILE A 724 -24.85 18.66 -11.88
CA ILE A 724 -24.48 18.14 -13.19
C ILE A 724 -24.49 16.61 -13.14
N PRO A 725 -25.47 15.95 -13.81
CA PRO A 725 -25.59 14.51 -13.72
C PRO A 725 -24.52 13.79 -14.54
N TRP A 726 -24.22 12.58 -14.11
CA TRP A 726 -23.48 11.62 -14.93
C TRP A 726 -24.34 11.23 -16.15
N MET A 727 -23.75 11.20 -17.33
CA MET A 727 -24.40 10.76 -18.57
C MET A 727 -23.80 9.44 -19.09
N ASP A 728 -22.49 9.41 -19.25
CA ASP A 728 -21.71 8.24 -19.64
C ASP A 728 -20.26 8.39 -19.14
N ASP A 729 -19.40 7.44 -19.45
CA ASP A 729 -18.01 7.44 -18.98
C ASP A 729 -17.18 8.57 -19.57
N ASP A 730 -17.54 9.10 -20.75
CA ASP A 730 -16.90 10.25 -21.38
C ASP A 730 -17.47 11.60 -20.82
N ALA A 731 -18.65 11.57 -20.23
CA ALA A 731 -19.36 12.74 -19.67
C ALA A 731 -19.80 12.48 -18.22
N ALA A 732 -18.82 12.37 -17.34
CA ALA A 732 -19.01 11.93 -15.95
C ALA A 732 -19.78 12.91 -15.06
N GLY A 733 -20.02 14.15 -15.47
CA GLY A 733 -20.73 15.15 -14.66
C GLY A 733 -19.96 15.58 -13.42
N PHE A 734 -20.65 15.67 -12.27
CA PHE A 734 -20.03 16.05 -11.00
C PHE A 734 -18.83 15.15 -10.66
N GLY A 735 -17.69 15.78 -10.40
CA GLY A 735 -16.44 15.07 -10.12
C GLY A 735 -15.56 14.79 -11.36
N ALA A 736 -16.07 15.03 -12.60
CA ALA A 736 -15.29 14.85 -13.81
C ALA A 736 -13.90 15.47 -13.69
N SER A 737 -12.87 14.74 -14.15
CA SER A 737 -11.46 15.05 -13.94
C SER A 737 -10.68 15.04 -15.26
N ARG A 738 -9.50 15.70 -15.26
CA ARG A 738 -8.56 15.68 -16.37
C ARG A 738 -7.87 14.30 -16.49
N ALA A 739 -7.19 14.10 -17.63
CA ALA A 739 -6.47 12.84 -17.95
C ALA A 739 -4.97 13.06 -18.24
N ASN A 740 -4.41 14.21 -17.83
CA ASN A 740 -3.05 14.60 -18.22
C ASN A 740 -1.94 13.92 -17.40
N TYR A 741 -2.31 13.19 -16.34
CA TYR A 741 -1.40 12.38 -15.52
C TYR A 741 -1.69 10.89 -15.56
N GLU A 742 -2.62 10.42 -16.37
CA GLU A 742 -2.87 8.98 -16.53
C GLU A 742 -1.57 8.22 -16.79
N THR A 743 -1.44 7.05 -16.15
CA THR A 743 -0.29 6.14 -16.28
C THR A 743 1.05 6.67 -15.75
N LYS A 744 1.07 7.87 -15.16
CA LYS A 744 2.28 8.44 -14.56
C LYS A 744 2.39 8.06 -13.09
N VAL A 745 3.61 7.84 -12.66
CA VAL A 745 3.95 7.65 -11.24
C VAL A 745 4.15 9.03 -10.62
N ILE A 746 3.47 9.31 -9.52
CA ILE A 746 3.59 10.56 -8.76
C ILE A 746 4.29 10.25 -7.44
N ALA A 747 5.43 10.90 -7.18
CA ALA A 747 6.18 10.74 -5.94
C ALA A 747 5.42 11.29 -4.74
N GLY A 748 5.52 10.58 -3.60
CA GLY A 748 4.97 10.95 -2.31
C GLY A 748 6.02 11.04 -1.21
N ASN A 749 5.60 10.80 0.03
CA ASN A 749 6.50 10.70 1.18
C ASN A 749 7.24 9.36 1.15
N THR A 750 8.56 9.42 0.96
CA THR A 750 9.44 8.23 0.97
C THR A 750 9.97 7.91 2.36
N PHE A 751 9.76 8.79 3.34
CA PHE A 751 10.27 8.68 4.72
C PHE A 751 11.81 8.59 4.82
N ASP A 752 12.56 9.07 3.82
CA ASP A 752 14.02 8.95 3.70
C ASP A 752 14.72 10.31 3.50
N TYR A 753 14.17 11.38 4.05
CA TYR A 753 14.68 12.74 3.83
C TYR A 753 15.86 13.11 4.75
N VAL A 754 16.05 12.39 5.85
CA VAL A 754 17.23 12.54 6.73
C VAL A 754 18.51 12.32 5.93
N TYR A 755 18.54 11.39 4.99
CA TYR A 755 19.68 11.17 4.10
C TYR A 755 19.99 12.42 3.24
N SER A 756 18.97 13.03 2.63
CA SER A 756 19.15 14.21 1.76
C SER A 756 19.74 15.43 2.52
N HIS A 757 19.26 15.67 3.75
CA HIS A 757 19.80 16.68 4.64
C HIS A 757 21.20 16.33 5.12
N GLY A 758 21.39 15.07 5.51
CA GLY A 758 22.66 14.54 6.00
C GLY A 758 23.81 14.66 4.99
N VAL A 759 23.54 14.44 3.69
CA VAL A 759 24.53 14.64 2.62
C VAL A 759 25.10 16.07 2.65
N SER A 760 24.23 17.08 2.77
CA SER A 760 24.64 18.47 2.77
C SER A 760 25.33 18.88 4.08
N ILE A 761 24.94 18.31 5.21
CA ILE A 761 25.56 18.52 6.53
C ILE A 761 26.97 17.89 6.54
N ALA A 762 27.11 16.67 6.07
CA ALA A 762 28.38 15.96 5.97
C ALA A 762 29.38 16.66 5.03
N GLU A 763 28.88 17.18 3.89
CA GLU A 763 29.67 17.98 2.95
C GLU A 763 30.17 19.29 3.57
N ALA A 764 29.39 19.89 4.48
CA ALA A 764 29.81 21.06 5.26
C ALA A 764 30.82 20.73 6.39
N GLY A 765 31.19 19.47 6.57
CA GLY A 765 32.19 19.00 7.55
C GLY A 765 31.63 18.77 8.95
N TYR A 766 30.33 18.59 9.11
CA TYR A 766 29.68 18.27 10.38
C TYR A 766 29.35 16.79 10.48
N SER A 767 29.41 16.25 11.69
CA SER A 767 28.76 14.99 12.05
C SER A 767 27.26 15.20 12.22
N PHE A 768 26.45 14.14 12.12
CA PHE A 768 25.05 14.20 12.51
C PHE A 768 24.53 12.89 13.10
N VAL A 769 23.48 13.01 13.89
CA VAL A 769 22.60 11.95 14.35
C VAL A 769 21.16 12.34 14.02
N SER A 770 20.21 11.42 14.09
CA SER A 770 18.82 11.73 13.75
C SER A 770 17.80 11.09 14.68
N SER A 771 16.58 11.64 14.66
CA SER A 771 15.47 11.21 15.50
C SER A 771 14.14 11.48 14.81
N SER A 772 13.14 10.63 15.06
CA SER A 772 11.74 11.01 14.82
C SER A 772 11.33 12.19 15.70
N ALA A 773 10.34 12.96 15.27
CA ALA A 773 9.83 14.09 16.07
C ALA A 773 9.25 13.64 17.41
N ASP A 774 8.64 12.46 17.49
CA ASP A 774 8.08 11.91 18.71
C ASP A 774 9.16 11.56 19.74
N ALA A 775 10.20 10.84 19.32
CA ALA A 775 11.33 10.53 20.18
C ALA A 775 12.07 11.81 20.62
N PHE A 776 12.31 12.73 19.68
CA PHE A 776 12.95 14.02 19.98
C PHE A 776 12.17 14.86 20.98
N SER A 777 10.84 14.90 20.86
CA SER A 777 9.97 15.68 21.78
C SER A 777 10.08 15.21 23.23
N ASN A 778 10.36 13.93 23.44
CA ASN A 778 10.50 13.29 24.76
C ASN A 778 11.96 13.18 25.24
N ALA A 779 12.92 13.58 24.41
CA ALA A 779 14.35 13.51 24.74
C ALA A 779 14.77 14.59 25.75
N THR A 780 15.85 14.34 26.50
CA THR A 780 16.39 15.25 27.54
C THR A 780 17.76 15.80 27.21
N ASP A 781 18.41 15.32 26.14
CA ASP A 781 19.71 15.81 25.67
C ASP A 781 19.64 17.28 25.21
N LYS A 782 20.77 17.90 24.98
CA LYS A 782 20.87 19.30 24.55
C LYS A 782 21.76 19.41 23.31
N PRO A 783 21.20 19.16 22.11
CA PRO A 783 21.96 19.35 20.88
C PRO A 783 22.38 20.83 20.71
N GLU A 784 23.53 21.07 20.09
CA GLU A 784 23.97 22.42 19.76
C GLU A 784 23.17 22.98 18.57
N ILE A 785 22.89 22.12 17.56
CA ILE A 785 22.20 22.48 16.34
C ILE A 785 21.10 21.43 16.07
N VAL A 786 19.92 21.89 15.73
CA VAL A 786 18.79 21.07 15.27
C VAL A 786 18.45 21.43 13.83
N ASP A 787 18.33 20.43 12.98
CA ASP A 787 17.75 20.53 11.63
C ASP A 787 16.40 19.82 11.63
N LEU A 788 15.30 20.58 11.51
CA LEU A 788 13.92 20.09 11.61
C LEU A 788 13.26 20.00 10.22
N ILE A 789 13.06 18.79 9.77
CA ILE A 789 12.39 18.46 8.51
C ILE A 789 10.88 18.43 8.73
N LEU A 790 10.15 19.31 8.09
CA LEU A 790 8.69 19.34 8.20
C LEU A 790 7.97 19.10 6.85
N GLY A 791 8.69 19.06 5.74
CA GLY A 791 8.13 18.71 4.44
C GLY A 791 6.80 19.42 4.14
N LYS A 792 5.77 18.64 3.85
CA LYS A 792 4.38 19.08 3.73
C LYS A 792 3.55 18.78 5.01
N GLN A 793 4.17 18.71 6.18
CA GLN A 793 3.47 18.49 7.45
C GLN A 793 2.45 19.60 7.72
N LYS A 794 1.18 19.23 7.94
CA LYS A 794 0.06 20.14 8.15
C LYS A 794 -1.07 19.38 8.84
N GLU A 795 -1.71 20.00 9.83
CA GLU A 795 -2.86 19.39 10.48
C GLU A 795 -4.02 19.22 9.50
N ILE A 796 -4.52 18.01 9.39
CA ILE A 796 -5.67 17.68 8.54
C ILE A 796 -6.72 16.90 9.32
N LYS A 797 -7.98 17.02 8.90
CA LYS A 797 -9.07 16.19 9.39
C LYS A 797 -9.02 14.86 8.66
N VAL A 798 -8.71 13.79 9.39
CA VAL A 798 -8.62 12.43 8.84
C VAL A 798 -9.98 11.73 8.89
N GLY A 799 -10.76 11.99 9.95
CA GLY A 799 -12.06 11.36 10.12
C GLY A 799 -12.83 11.92 11.33
N THR A 800 -13.90 11.22 11.69
CA THR A 800 -14.75 11.51 12.86
C THR A 800 -14.69 10.38 13.91
N GLY A 801 -13.92 9.31 13.65
CA GLY A 801 -13.62 8.23 14.58
C GLY A 801 -12.46 8.57 15.53
N THR A 802 -11.70 7.56 15.94
CA THR A 802 -10.51 7.74 16.80
C THR A 802 -9.46 8.61 16.14
N TYR A 803 -9.34 8.54 14.82
CA TYR A 803 -8.53 9.45 14.02
C TYR A 803 -9.32 10.72 13.73
N GLY A 804 -9.22 11.72 14.60
CA GLY A 804 -9.83 13.04 14.42
C GLY A 804 -9.01 13.89 13.46
N THR A 805 -7.98 14.55 14.03
CA THR A 805 -6.98 15.32 13.27
C THR A 805 -5.60 14.70 13.45
N LYS A 806 -4.75 14.81 12.42
CA LYS A 806 -3.36 14.33 12.42
C LYS A 806 -2.45 15.34 11.74
N TYR A 807 -1.15 15.12 11.92
CA TYR A 807 -0.06 15.76 11.17
C TYR A 807 0.17 17.24 11.49
N LYS A 808 -0.26 17.73 12.66
CA LYS A 808 0.06 19.11 13.08
C LYS A 808 1.57 19.37 12.96
N THR A 809 1.92 20.50 12.32
CA THR A 809 3.32 20.85 12.02
C THR A 809 4.17 20.97 13.30
N PHE A 810 3.65 21.65 14.33
CA PHE A 810 4.29 21.80 15.62
C PHE A 810 3.35 21.34 16.75
N PRO A 811 3.26 20.04 17.05
CA PRO A 811 2.53 19.55 18.22
C PRO A 811 3.06 20.16 19.52
N THR A 812 2.22 20.29 20.53
CA THR A 812 2.57 20.93 21.81
C THR A 812 3.85 20.36 22.46
N ALA A 813 4.06 19.05 22.37
CA ALA A 813 5.27 18.41 22.91
C ALA A 813 6.53 18.90 22.18
N LEU A 814 6.50 18.95 20.84
CA LEU A 814 7.60 19.47 20.04
C LEU A 814 7.85 20.96 20.32
N GLN A 815 6.81 21.80 20.41
CA GLN A 815 6.96 23.21 20.77
C GLN A 815 7.63 23.40 22.13
N ASN A 816 7.21 22.62 23.15
CA ASN A 816 7.80 22.68 24.48
C ASN A 816 9.28 22.27 24.47
N ARG A 817 9.63 21.26 23.71
CA ARG A 817 11.00 20.83 23.49
C ARG A 817 11.83 21.94 22.86
N LEU A 818 11.37 22.52 21.76
CA LEU A 818 12.07 23.61 21.05
C LEU A 818 12.19 24.88 21.92
N ARG A 819 11.18 25.23 22.71
CA ARG A 819 11.26 26.36 23.71
C ARG A 819 12.37 26.12 24.75
N THR A 820 12.49 24.88 25.22
CA THR A 820 13.51 24.50 26.19
C THR A 820 14.92 24.60 25.60
N LEU A 821 15.08 24.09 24.37
CA LEU A 821 16.34 24.11 23.64
C LEU A 821 16.77 25.54 23.25
N ALA A 822 15.84 26.40 22.82
CA ALA A 822 16.08 27.80 22.52
C ALA A 822 16.62 28.58 23.75
N LYS A 823 16.02 28.34 24.91
CA LYS A 823 16.53 28.89 26.19
C LYS A 823 17.91 28.34 26.54
N GLY A 824 18.22 27.13 26.13
CA GLY A 824 19.52 26.47 26.31
C GLY A 824 20.59 26.91 25.32
N GLY A 825 20.25 27.69 24.30
CA GLY A 825 21.15 28.16 23.26
C GLY A 825 21.35 27.22 22.09
N THR A 826 20.41 26.34 21.80
CA THR A 826 20.40 25.46 20.60
C THR A 826 19.99 26.26 19.37
N ASP A 827 20.79 26.19 18.32
CA ASP A 827 20.46 26.77 17.00
C ASP A 827 19.55 25.88 16.20
N MET A 828 18.67 26.45 15.37
CA MET A 828 17.62 25.68 14.68
C MET A 828 17.49 26.07 13.21
N PHE A 829 17.60 25.09 12.33
CA PHE A 829 17.19 25.17 10.94
C PHE A 829 15.82 24.50 10.80
N VAL A 830 14.85 25.16 10.18
CA VAL A 830 13.48 24.65 10.01
C VAL A 830 13.07 24.83 8.55
N SER A 831 12.63 23.75 7.92
CA SER A 831 12.18 23.79 6.53
C SER A 831 10.84 23.06 6.34
N GLY A 832 9.93 23.64 5.56
CA GLY A 832 8.64 23.01 5.23
C GLY A 832 7.65 23.97 4.58
N ALA A 833 6.68 23.42 3.86
CA ALA A 833 5.72 24.20 3.09
C ALA A 833 4.66 24.90 3.96
N TYR A 834 4.28 24.31 5.10
CA TYR A 834 3.20 24.78 5.95
C TYR A 834 3.67 25.20 7.35
N VAL A 835 4.93 25.55 7.51
CA VAL A 835 5.53 25.89 8.80
C VAL A 835 4.88 27.12 9.46
N ALA A 836 4.21 27.97 8.68
CA ALA A 836 3.47 29.12 9.17
C ALA A 836 1.96 28.99 8.92
N THR A 837 1.53 28.54 7.75
CA THR A 837 0.09 28.38 7.42
C THR A 837 -0.64 27.55 8.47
N ASP A 838 -0.07 26.44 8.93
CA ASP A 838 -0.68 25.57 9.94
C ASP A 838 -0.84 26.23 11.32
N LEU A 839 -0.09 27.30 11.61
CA LEU A 839 -0.15 28.04 12.87
C LEU A 839 -1.05 29.29 12.81
N TRP A 840 -1.43 29.76 11.62
CA TRP A 840 -2.23 30.96 11.42
C TRP A 840 -3.57 30.70 10.74
N ASP A 841 -3.60 29.81 9.73
CA ASP A 841 -4.77 29.51 8.91
C ASP A 841 -5.14 28.02 9.02
N ASN A 842 -5.46 27.60 10.24
CA ASN A 842 -5.86 26.24 10.55
C ASN A 842 -7.29 26.24 11.13
N ALA A 843 -8.27 25.90 10.29
CA ALA A 843 -9.68 25.84 10.66
C ALA A 843 -10.03 24.80 11.75
N MET A 844 -9.14 23.84 12.01
CA MET A 844 -9.32 22.80 13.02
C MET A 844 -8.84 23.23 14.41
N SER A 845 -7.97 24.23 14.47
CA SER A 845 -7.43 24.74 15.71
C SER A 845 -8.35 25.81 16.33
N SER A 846 -8.49 25.80 17.67
CA SER A 846 -9.17 26.87 18.40
C SER A 846 -8.37 28.17 18.32
N LYS A 847 -9.04 29.32 18.52
CA LYS A 847 -8.35 30.62 18.57
C LYS A 847 -7.25 30.64 19.64
N ALA A 848 -7.49 30.06 20.81
CA ALA A 848 -6.48 30.00 21.89
C ALA A 848 -5.26 29.17 21.49
N THR A 849 -5.47 28.08 20.72
CA THR A 849 -4.39 27.26 20.16
C THR A 849 -3.57 28.06 19.15
N LEU A 850 -4.24 28.73 18.22
CA LEU A 850 -3.58 29.56 17.20
C LEU A 850 -2.79 30.73 17.85
N ASP A 851 -3.34 31.39 18.85
CA ASP A 851 -2.64 32.46 19.58
C ASP A 851 -1.36 31.95 20.28
N ALA A 852 -1.41 30.72 20.84
CA ALA A 852 -0.24 30.07 21.45
C ALA A 852 0.80 29.63 20.42
N ASP A 853 0.36 29.09 19.28
CA ASP A 853 1.18 28.66 18.16
C ASP A 853 1.90 29.87 17.52
N GLN A 854 1.18 30.97 17.28
CA GLN A 854 1.72 32.21 16.72
C GLN A 854 2.76 32.83 17.66
N LYS A 855 2.49 32.80 18.97
CA LYS A 855 3.44 33.23 19.99
C LYS A 855 4.73 32.39 19.99
N PHE A 856 4.57 31.05 19.83
CA PHE A 856 5.71 30.14 19.69
C PHE A 856 6.57 30.49 18.47
N ALA A 857 5.96 30.65 17.31
CA ALA A 857 6.65 30.98 16.08
C ALA A 857 7.41 32.32 16.20
N ALA A 858 6.78 33.38 16.78
CA ALA A 858 7.39 34.69 16.93
C ALA A 858 8.55 34.71 17.95
N GLU A 859 8.38 34.04 19.12
CA GLU A 859 9.36 34.08 20.21
C GLU A 859 10.53 33.09 20.05
N VAL A 860 10.27 31.92 19.43
CA VAL A 860 11.25 30.84 19.31
C VAL A 860 11.89 30.82 17.94
N LEU A 861 11.07 30.87 16.89
CA LEU A 861 11.53 30.73 15.51
C LEU A 861 11.78 32.06 14.79
N GLY A 862 11.24 33.16 15.29
CA GLY A 862 11.57 34.53 14.86
C GLY A 862 10.77 35.03 13.64
N TYR A 863 9.60 34.41 13.31
CA TYR A 863 8.79 34.85 12.18
C TYR A 863 7.31 35.07 12.52
N LYS A 864 6.62 35.75 11.62
CA LYS A 864 5.17 35.90 11.53
C LYS A 864 4.74 35.51 10.12
N TRP A 865 3.58 34.87 10.01
CA TRP A 865 3.00 34.47 8.71
C TRP A 865 2.58 35.70 7.89
N ARG A 866 2.78 35.64 6.60
CA ARG A 866 2.28 36.59 5.62
C ARG A 866 1.17 36.02 4.76
N THR A 867 1.43 34.89 4.11
CA THR A 867 0.49 34.14 3.27
C THR A 867 1.03 32.76 2.98
N GLY A 868 0.15 31.78 2.77
CA GLY A 868 0.46 30.53 2.09
C GLY A 868 0.45 30.70 0.56
N GLN A 869 0.68 29.63 -0.18
CA GLN A 869 0.72 29.61 -1.66
C GLN A 869 1.59 30.73 -2.25
N ALA A 870 2.73 30.94 -1.66
CA ALA A 870 3.58 32.10 -1.89
C ALA A 870 4.40 32.02 -3.19
N SER A 871 4.48 30.86 -3.84
CA SER A 871 5.16 30.68 -5.13
C SER A 871 4.50 29.57 -5.94
N ILE A 872 4.46 29.75 -7.25
CA ILE A 872 4.02 28.73 -8.23
C ILE A 872 5.14 28.36 -9.20
N THR A 873 6.32 29.05 -9.15
CA THR A 873 7.45 28.76 -10.05
C THR A 873 8.51 27.87 -9.43
N GLY A 874 8.47 27.69 -8.10
CA GLY A 874 9.48 26.91 -7.38
C GLY A 874 10.87 27.56 -7.35
N GLU A 875 11.00 28.86 -7.64
CA GLU A 875 12.28 29.56 -7.69
C GLU A 875 12.44 30.54 -6.52
N ALA A 876 13.56 30.46 -5.84
CA ALA A 876 13.91 31.34 -4.74
C ALA A 876 15.39 31.78 -4.84
N TYR A 877 15.70 32.93 -4.26
CA TYR A 877 17.06 33.47 -4.28
C TYR A 877 17.39 34.19 -2.97
N HIS A 878 18.67 34.14 -2.58
CA HIS A 878 19.19 34.93 -1.46
C HIS A 878 19.19 36.43 -1.80
N VAL A 879 18.84 37.23 -0.83
CA VAL A 879 18.91 38.71 -0.95
C VAL A 879 20.00 39.28 -0.04
N GLN A 880 20.51 40.46 -0.39
CA GLN A 880 21.45 41.14 0.45
C GLN A 880 20.85 41.36 1.85
N SER A 881 21.51 40.84 2.85
CA SER A 881 21.10 40.86 4.24
C SER A 881 22.27 41.35 5.14
N ARG A 882 21.93 41.73 6.36
CA ARG A 882 22.95 41.99 7.42
C ARG A 882 23.69 40.69 7.78
N PHE A 883 23.13 39.56 7.49
CA PHE A 883 23.78 38.23 7.66
C PHE A 883 24.45 37.89 6.34
N SER A 884 25.79 38.13 6.27
CA SER A 884 26.59 38.04 5.03
C SER A 884 26.65 36.64 4.43
N GLU A 885 26.41 35.61 5.24
CA GLU A 885 26.40 34.20 4.84
C GLU A 885 25.36 33.89 3.78
N PHE A 886 24.33 34.74 3.69
CA PHE A 886 23.18 34.57 2.76
C PHE A 886 23.16 35.56 1.59
N ASN A 887 24.28 36.17 1.23
CA ASN A 887 24.29 37.20 0.20
C ASN A 887 24.20 36.67 -1.24
N ASN A 888 24.50 35.41 -1.49
CA ASN A 888 24.50 34.81 -2.82
C ASN A 888 23.84 33.42 -2.79
N GLY A 889 22.98 33.12 -3.73
CA GLY A 889 22.35 31.82 -3.87
C GLY A 889 21.09 31.90 -4.72
N LYS A 890 20.89 30.88 -5.56
CA LYS A 890 19.64 30.64 -6.30
C LYS A 890 19.26 29.20 -6.09
N TYR A 891 17.97 28.97 -5.92
CA TYR A 891 17.41 27.66 -5.55
C TYR A 891 16.19 27.40 -6.40
N ARG A 892 16.03 26.14 -6.80
CA ARG A 892 14.82 25.64 -7.45
C ARG A 892 14.32 24.43 -6.66
N PHE A 893 13.12 24.53 -6.12
CA PHE A 893 12.45 23.41 -5.47
C PHE A 893 11.35 22.82 -6.38
N ASN A 894 10.99 21.56 -6.13
CA ASN A 894 10.05 20.85 -6.96
C ASN A 894 8.63 21.42 -6.80
N ASN A 895 8.07 21.98 -7.87
CA ASN A 895 6.73 22.57 -7.94
C ASN A 895 5.82 21.87 -8.97
N GLU A 896 6.25 20.73 -9.51
CA GLU A 896 5.52 19.95 -10.51
C GLU A 896 5.42 18.48 -10.07
N LEU A 897 4.30 17.83 -10.40
CA LEU A 897 4.13 16.40 -10.18
C LEU A 897 5.09 15.60 -11.06
N ASN A 898 5.87 14.72 -10.46
CA ASN A 898 6.83 13.83 -11.12
C ASN A 898 7.07 12.58 -10.26
N ASP A 899 7.91 11.67 -10.72
CA ASP A 899 8.23 10.40 -10.07
C ASP A 899 9.43 10.44 -9.11
N THR A 900 10.08 11.58 -8.94
CA THR A 900 11.35 11.69 -8.19
C THR A 900 11.19 12.33 -6.82
N CYS A 901 10.32 13.34 -6.69
CA CYS A 901 10.11 14.09 -5.46
C CYS A 901 8.67 14.61 -5.38
N TYR A 902 8.11 14.65 -4.20
CA TYR A 902 6.77 15.21 -3.99
C TYR A 902 6.69 16.71 -4.36
N VAL A 903 5.51 17.12 -4.81
CA VAL A 903 5.25 18.50 -5.24
C VAL A 903 5.10 19.46 -4.07
N VAL A 904 5.59 20.68 -4.22
CA VAL A 904 5.40 21.81 -3.31
C VAL A 904 4.57 22.89 -4.01
N GLU A 905 3.26 22.73 -3.98
CA GLU A 905 2.29 23.63 -4.61
C GLU A 905 1.96 24.85 -3.75
N SER A 906 2.23 24.79 -2.45
CA SER A 906 1.74 25.77 -1.47
C SER A 906 2.81 26.17 -0.43
N PRO A 907 3.94 26.78 -0.85
CA PRO A 907 4.98 27.23 0.05
C PRO A 907 4.53 28.46 0.86
N ASP A 908 5.13 28.65 2.05
CA ASP A 908 4.82 29.75 2.96
C ASP A 908 5.66 31.02 2.70
N SER A 909 5.11 32.18 3.04
CA SER A 909 5.80 33.46 3.14
C SER A 909 5.65 34.08 4.51
N PHE A 910 6.69 34.79 4.95
CA PHE A 910 6.86 35.32 6.28
C PHE A 910 7.16 36.81 6.35
N TYR A 911 7.14 37.35 7.57
CA TYR A 911 7.85 38.54 8.01
C TYR A 911 8.74 38.19 9.21
N PRO A 912 9.89 38.84 9.42
CA PRO A 912 10.60 38.77 10.68
C PRO A 912 9.68 39.18 11.83
N ALA A 913 9.69 38.42 12.94
CA ALA A 913 8.90 38.79 14.11
C ALA A 913 9.39 40.08 14.80
N ASP A 914 10.71 40.34 14.74
CA ASP A 914 11.42 41.52 15.24
C ASP A 914 12.55 41.86 14.28
N ASP A 915 12.47 42.99 13.58
CA ASP A 915 13.45 43.48 12.60
C ASP A 915 14.83 43.75 13.18
N LYS A 916 14.93 43.92 14.49
CA LYS A 916 16.23 44.09 15.18
C LYS A 916 16.95 42.77 15.32
N LYS A 917 16.26 41.66 15.44
CA LYS A 917 16.76 40.33 15.66
C LYS A 917 16.82 39.52 14.37
N GLY A 918 15.72 39.55 13.57
CA GLY A 918 15.58 38.83 12.32
C GLY A 918 15.86 39.68 11.08
N ALA A 919 16.16 39.01 9.98
CA ALA A 919 16.30 39.61 8.66
C ALA A 919 15.81 38.66 7.56
N THR A 920 15.28 39.23 6.48
CA THR A 920 15.02 38.50 5.25
C THR A 920 16.33 38.02 4.66
N ILE A 921 16.41 36.72 4.36
CA ILE A 921 17.58 36.12 3.69
C ILE A 921 17.23 35.60 2.29
N MET A 922 15.95 35.33 2.03
CA MET A 922 15.51 34.71 0.78
C MET A 922 14.16 35.25 0.32
N ARG A 923 13.98 35.38 -0.99
CA ARG A 923 12.71 35.74 -1.62
C ARG A 923 12.37 34.83 -2.78
N TYR A 924 11.07 34.64 -3.04
CA TYR A 924 10.60 33.97 -4.24
C TYR A 924 10.80 34.89 -5.45
N ALA A 925 11.23 34.31 -6.58
CA ALA A 925 11.68 35.06 -7.76
C ALA A 925 10.55 35.81 -8.48
N GLU A 926 9.36 35.23 -8.54
CA GLU A 926 8.24 35.75 -9.32
C GLU A 926 7.56 36.97 -8.73
N ASN A 927 7.58 37.13 -7.40
CA ASN A 927 6.75 38.12 -6.71
C ASN A 927 7.44 38.83 -5.54
N ASN A 928 8.69 38.48 -5.26
CA ASN A 928 9.48 39.04 -4.15
C ASN A 928 8.90 38.79 -2.74
N LEU A 929 7.97 37.85 -2.57
CA LEU A 929 7.53 37.39 -1.25
C LEU A 929 8.70 36.75 -0.51
N ILE A 930 8.71 36.88 0.82
CA ILE A 930 9.81 36.38 1.65
C ILE A 930 9.65 34.88 1.80
N GLY A 931 10.62 34.10 1.30
CA GLY A 931 10.69 32.65 1.41
C GLY A 931 11.64 32.14 2.49
N GLY A 932 12.43 33.03 3.12
CA GLY A 932 13.36 32.65 4.18
C GLY A 932 13.78 33.79 5.08
N ILE A 933 13.92 33.49 6.38
CA ILE A 933 14.31 34.40 7.46
C ILE A 933 15.43 33.76 8.27
N ALA A 934 16.45 34.55 8.62
CA ALA A 934 17.39 34.25 9.67
C ALA A 934 17.20 35.18 10.85
N SER A 935 17.33 34.67 12.10
CA SER A 935 17.20 35.46 13.33
C SER A 935 18.29 35.12 14.32
N ASP A 936 18.84 36.18 14.97
CA ASP A 936 19.73 36.06 16.10
C ASP A 936 19.03 36.65 17.35
N ASN A 937 18.61 35.77 18.24
CA ASN A 937 17.89 36.11 19.45
C ASN A 937 18.85 36.43 20.65
N GLY A 938 20.16 36.38 20.43
CA GLY A 938 21.19 36.58 21.46
C GLY A 938 21.44 35.32 22.32
N THR A 939 20.47 34.41 22.41
CA THR A 939 20.63 33.09 23.10
C THR A 939 20.74 31.94 22.10
N HIS A 940 20.06 32.04 21.02
CA HIS A 940 20.03 31.03 19.94
C HIS A 940 19.80 31.71 18.59
N GLN A 941 20.19 31.03 17.51
CA GLN A 941 19.94 31.47 16.15
C GLN A 941 18.91 30.56 15.49
N THR A 942 18.14 31.13 14.57
CA THR A 942 17.19 30.34 13.73
C THR A 942 17.32 30.71 12.27
N VAL A 943 17.18 29.70 11.40
CA VAL A 943 16.93 29.88 9.97
C VAL A 943 15.66 29.13 9.65
N VAL A 944 14.69 29.81 9.03
CA VAL A 944 13.41 29.22 8.65
C VAL A 944 13.16 29.51 7.18
N ILE A 945 12.86 28.46 6.39
CA ILE A 945 12.45 28.56 5.00
C ILE A 945 11.06 28.00 4.79
N GLY A 946 10.26 28.64 3.90
CA GLY A 946 8.86 28.37 3.66
C GLY A 946 8.59 27.27 2.64
N PHE A 947 9.60 26.48 2.31
CA PHE A 947 9.50 25.29 1.45
C PHE A 947 10.44 24.19 1.97
N PRO A 948 10.17 22.92 1.69
CA PRO A 948 11.03 21.84 2.16
C PRO A 948 12.42 21.87 1.50
N PHE A 949 13.46 21.75 2.29
CA PHE A 949 14.85 21.75 1.84
C PHE A 949 15.16 20.59 0.89
N GLU A 950 14.66 19.41 1.20
CA GLU A 950 14.86 18.18 0.44
C GLU A 950 14.25 18.24 -0.98
N THR A 951 13.33 19.16 -1.22
CA THR A 951 12.71 19.34 -2.55
C THR A 951 13.52 20.24 -3.50
N ILE A 952 14.58 20.87 -3.00
CA ILE A 952 15.54 21.58 -3.87
C ILE A 952 16.14 20.56 -4.84
N THR A 953 15.98 20.76 -6.14
CA THR A 953 16.26 19.75 -7.16
C THR A 953 17.75 19.48 -7.40
N ASP A 954 18.61 20.48 -7.12
CA ASP A 954 20.05 20.40 -7.35
C ASP A 954 20.84 20.21 -6.05
N GLN A 955 21.67 19.18 -5.96
CA GLN A 955 22.46 18.87 -4.77
C GLN A 955 23.45 19.99 -4.40
N SER A 956 24.03 20.68 -5.40
CA SER A 956 24.97 21.77 -5.12
C SER A 956 24.24 22.97 -4.50
N GLN A 957 22.98 23.20 -4.86
CA GLN A 957 22.15 24.23 -4.23
C GLN A 957 21.78 23.84 -2.79
N ARG A 958 21.46 22.57 -2.53
CA ARG A 958 21.26 22.07 -1.15
C ARG A 958 22.51 22.25 -0.30
N ASN A 959 23.67 21.84 -0.82
CA ASN A 959 24.97 22.01 -0.14
C ASN A 959 25.27 23.48 0.18
N HIS A 960 25.01 24.38 -0.78
CA HIS A 960 25.20 25.81 -0.59
C HIS A 960 24.30 26.40 0.52
N LEU A 961 23.01 26.09 0.51
CA LEU A 961 22.06 26.58 1.52
C LEU A 961 22.39 26.04 2.92
N MET A 962 22.67 24.73 3.03
CA MET A 962 23.05 24.13 4.31
C MET A 962 24.35 24.73 4.85
N LYS A 963 25.37 24.90 3.98
CA LYS A 963 26.63 25.54 4.37
C LYS A 963 26.41 26.97 4.85
N SER A 964 25.65 27.78 4.14
CA SER A 964 25.31 29.17 4.56
C SER A 964 24.63 29.21 5.92
N THR A 965 23.73 28.25 6.18
CA THR A 965 23.00 28.11 7.44
C THR A 965 23.95 27.75 8.60
N LEU A 966 24.83 26.76 8.38
CA LEU A 966 25.78 26.31 9.40
C LEU A 966 26.89 27.35 9.67
N ASP A 967 27.34 28.07 8.65
CA ASP A 967 28.27 29.20 8.78
C ASP A 967 27.64 30.35 9.59
N PHE A 968 26.34 30.65 9.37
CA PHE A 968 25.60 31.64 10.17
C PHE A 968 25.57 31.21 11.64
N PHE A 969 25.22 29.98 11.97
CA PHE A 969 25.24 29.50 13.36
C PHE A 969 26.64 29.55 13.99
N LYS A 970 27.68 29.25 13.23
CA LYS A 970 29.06 29.30 13.68
C LYS A 970 29.53 30.74 13.99
N ASN A 971 29.22 31.67 13.07
CA ASN A 971 29.73 33.06 13.16
C ASN A 971 29.02 33.89 14.24
N HIS A 972 27.78 33.57 14.58
CA HIS A 972 26.98 34.25 15.58
C HIS A 972 26.99 33.57 16.97
N ALA A 973 27.78 32.52 17.15
CA ALA A 973 27.90 31.79 18.41
C ALA A 973 28.57 32.57 19.55
N SER A 974 29.30 33.65 19.25
CA SER A 974 30.11 34.40 20.23
C SER A 974 29.32 35.16 21.29
N GLY A 975 28.02 35.44 21.05
CA GLY A 975 27.14 36.04 22.09
C GLY A 975 26.81 35.08 23.25
N LYS A 976 26.95 33.77 23.04
CA LYS A 976 26.62 32.74 24.04
C LYS A 976 27.64 32.57 25.16
N ALA A 977 28.90 32.96 24.93
CA ALA A 977 29.99 32.86 25.93
C ALA A 977 29.81 33.82 27.12
N ASN A 978 29.14 34.96 26.91
CA ASN A 978 28.98 35.98 27.95
C ASN A 978 27.84 35.68 28.96
N VAL A 979 26.90 34.81 28.62
CA VAL A 979 25.80 34.42 29.53
C VAL A 979 26.27 33.36 30.53
N LYS A 980 27.28 32.56 30.20
CA LYS A 980 27.85 31.57 31.13
C LYS A 980 28.76 32.19 32.21
N SER A 981 29.31 33.39 31.98
CA SER A 981 30.22 34.06 32.93
C SER A 981 29.54 34.94 33.97
N SER A 982 28.25 35.33 33.76
CA SER A 982 27.54 36.22 34.71
C SER A 982 26.84 35.49 35.86
N ASN A 983 26.79 34.15 35.83
CA ASN A 983 26.14 33.36 36.90
C ASN A 983 27.10 32.77 37.94
N THR A 984 28.42 33.13 37.93
CA THR A 984 29.41 32.54 38.83
C THR A 984 29.97 33.50 39.86
N THR A 985 29.47 34.74 39.98
CA THR A 985 30.02 35.73 40.93
C THR A 985 28.93 36.37 41.81
N THR A 986 28.19 35.55 42.54
CA THR A 986 27.47 36.04 43.75
C THR A 986 27.32 34.93 44.79
N LYS A 987 28.43 34.49 45.36
CA LYS A 987 28.44 33.90 46.71
C LYS A 987 29.84 34.07 47.30
N LYS A 988 30.05 35.21 48.07
CA LYS A 988 30.79 35.29 49.30
C LYS A 988 30.93 36.79 49.74
N LYS A 989 30.08 37.22 50.67
CA LYS A 989 30.50 37.96 51.85
C LYS A 989 29.33 38.13 52.76
N LYS A 990 29.47 37.44 53.90
CA LYS A 990 28.91 37.61 55.29
C LYS A 990 27.43 37.48 55.47
#